data_38121790f418f2013addfc79da566bce
#
_entry.id   38121790f418f2013addfc79da566bce
#
_cell.length_a   1.000
_cell.length_b   1.000
_cell.length_c   1.000
_cell.angle_alpha   90.00
_cell.angle_beta   90.00
_cell.angle_gamma   90.00
#
_symmetry.space_group_name_H-M   'P 1'
#
loop_
_entity.id
_entity.type
_entity.pdbx_description
1 polymer ?
#
loop_
_entity_poly.entity_id
_entity_poly.type
_entity_poly.pdbx_seq_one_letter_code
_entity_poly.pdbx_strand_id
1 'polypeptide(L)'
;MAVVKGHGYPRRRLMPGSDRPPFRSGPRPMGAALLGLVLALALALLPARNALAQSVEDESLADRPISKVTLSGLGRVGEQEIRNNLRVAAGEPYDARVVRSDVTNLYRLGHFATVTADAKILPDGTVEVTFLLVEQSIVEAIQTVGNKALSDQELREVIPLYPGGPRDDFLLQQSVFKIKELYKSKGHYLVEVSVDESQLKDQGILIFRIVEGPRVRIREIEFTGNRAFPAKQLAAQIKTKPWIFLFRKGNLDEEALIDDVATLDAYYKDRGYMDVRVDRRVELSADQKEAKVVFMVTEGRQYRLRSIRVEGSGDGKLRVFSPEQLRGLIALRPGDAYVKPRIEQSTKLVQAAYFTMGYTDARVDATYVRAGEEADVDMIVTVTEGDAFQTGLVRIQGNFITRDKVIRRLVRFQPGRPLDGNEIENTEKRLKASNLFNENRVTAQAPDPDDASKRDVLVEIKEKNTGSLNFGVSVGTDQGFGGEISLNQYNFDIADPPASFGEFFGGRSFRGAGQTFNLTIAPGIDVSTYSFSIGDPHLLETDWGGTASGFYRQRVYSQNDEERLNGQLGLGRKLGDFWSFNSNARLEWVKLTDFQTGTPIEIYNQAGPSTFTVLAAGVQRNTVDNRARPGSGSIMDLGVSQYLGDYTYPTVRAAYTTFLTLDEDFLGRKTTLRLNAQSGYLFSSSAPVFERFYLGGRTLRGFAFRGVSPQSVAVLNQQPWPATPIPLTSPFGNSPANPNAVTPVQPYWEGNPVGGQFMFFAGAQVELPVFMDAVNTVLFVDSGTVDDSVSLDQYRVSVGAGLRLYIPMMGPAPIALDFAVPVLKEEFDSTQVFSFNAELPF
;
A
#
# COMPACT_ATOMS: atom_id res chain seq x y z
N MET A 1 20.82 39.09 -11.61
CA MET A 1 22.07 39.60 -12.17
C MET A 1 23.17 38.65 -11.85
N ALA A 2 23.90 38.18 -12.88
CA ALA A 2 25.13 37.40 -12.96
C ALA A 2 25.05 35.95 -12.46
N VAL A 3 25.22 35.02 -13.27
CA VAL A 3 26.02 34.47 -14.36
C VAL A 3 26.55 33.09 -13.95
N VAL A 4 26.09 32.12 -14.69
CA VAL A 4 26.48 30.70 -14.68
C VAL A 4 27.82 30.52 -15.36
N LYS A 5 28.70 29.67 -14.84
CA LYS A 5 29.76 29.03 -15.59
C LYS A 5 29.72 27.50 -15.39
N GLY A 6 29.59 26.82 -16.50
CA GLY A 6 29.63 25.38 -16.58
C GLY A 6 31.03 24.80 -16.55
N HIS A 7 31.14 23.55 -16.12
CA HIS A 7 32.37 22.74 -16.26
C HIS A 7 32.03 21.43 -16.96
N GLY A 8 32.79 21.18 -18.00
CA GLY A 8 32.68 20.06 -18.92
C GLY A 8 33.24 18.76 -18.37
N TYR A 9 32.68 17.66 -18.86
CA TYR A 9 33.16 16.31 -18.59
C TYR A 9 34.29 15.92 -19.57
N PRO A 10 35.30 15.20 -19.10
CA PRO A 10 36.35 14.66 -19.98
C PRO A 10 35.95 13.31 -20.58
N ARG A 11 36.19 13.20 -21.87
CA ARG A 11 36.11 11.96 -22.66
C ARG A 11 37.16 10.97 -22.20
N ARG A 12 36.76 9.70 -21.93
CA ARG A 12 37.68 8.57 -21.81
C ARG A 12 37.84 7.85 -23.16
N ARG A 13 39.10 7.66 -23.52
CA ARG A 13 39.61 6.92 -24.68
C ARG A 13 39.33 5.42 -24.56
N LEU A 14 38.98 4.83 -25.68
CA LEU A 14 39.02 3.38 -25.96
C LEU A 14 40.47 2.94 -26.13
N MET A 15 40.82 1.80 -25.59
CA MET A 15 41.98 1.00 -26.01
C MET A 15 41.55 -0.46 -26.26
N PRO A 16 42.22 -1.15 -27.20
CA PRO A 16 41.74 -2.40 -27.76
C PRO A 16 42.51 -3.64 -27.31
N GLY A 17 41.85 -4.82 -27.50
CA GLY A 17 42.49 -6.14 -27.60
C GLY A 17 42.43 -6.94 -26.31
N SER A 18 41.98 -8.19 -26.29
CA SER A 18 42.53 -9.33 -27.01
C SER A 18 41.79 -10.62 -26.66
N ASP A 19 41.70 -11.54 -27.60
CA ASP A 19 41.69 -12.99 -27.46
C ASP A 19 40.46 -13.75 -26.94
N ARG A 20 39.77 -14.37 -27.87
CA ARG A 20 38.87 -15.55 -27.62
C ARG A 20 39.51 -16.83 -28.21
N PRO A 21 39.45 -17.96 -27.52
CA PRO A 21 39.80 -19.24 -28.08
C PRO A 21 38.60 -19.88 -28.85
N PRO A 22 38.83 -20.86 -29.72
CA PRO A 22 37.92 -21.27 -30.77
C PRO A 22 36.94 -22.38 -30.31
N PHE A 23 35.71 -22.29 -30.76
CA PHE A 23 34.69 -23.34 -30.64
C PHE A 23 34.83 -24.37 -31.77
N ARG A 24 34.83 -25.65 -31.43
CA ARG A 24 34.80 -26.80 -32.34
C ARG A 24 33.39 -26.95 -32.95
N SER A 25 33.38 -27.14 -34.27
CA SER A 25 32.19 -27.38 -35.08
C SER A 25 31.89 -28.87 -35.21
N GLY A 26 30.62 -29.25 -35.00
CA GLY A 26 30.07 -30.55 -35.46
C GLY A 26 29.19 -30.32 -36.72
N PRO A 27 28.96 -31.37 -37.55
CA PRO A 27 28.52 -31.18 -38.94
C PRO A 27 27.02 -30.89 -39.07
N ARG A 28 26.69 -29.91 -39.93
CA ARG A 28 25.33 -29.60 -40.38
C ARG A 28 25.17 -30.01 -41.87
N PRO A 29 23.97 -30.44 -42.29
CA PRO A 29 23.77 -30.95 -43.64
C PRO A 29 23.88 -29.86 -44.73
N MET A 30 24.67 -30.12 -45.72
CA MET A 30 24.85 -29.35 -46.95
C MET A 30 23.61 -29.52 -47.86
N GLY A 31 22.73 -28.55 -47.86
CA GLY A 31 21.57 -28.58 -48.78
C GLY A 31 20.86 -27.24 -48.95
N ALA A 32 20.89 -26.38 -47.94
CA ALA A 32 20.17 -25.10 -47.96
C ALA A 32 21.06 -23.85 -48.22
N ALA A 33 22.40 -24.01 -48.19
CA ALA A 33 23.34 -22.89 -48.31
C ALA A 33 23.60 -22.47 -49.75
N LEU A 34 23.38 -23.35 -50.76
CA LEU A 34 23.63 -22.99 -52.17
C LEU A 34 22.53 -22.10 -52.76
N LEU A 35 21.28 -22.21 -52.30
CA LEU A 35 20.19 -21.39 -52.84
C LEU A 35 20.23 -19.94 -52.25
N GLY A 36 20.67 -19.83 -51.00
CA GLY A 36 20.83 -18.49 -50.34
C GLY A 36 21.99 -17.69 -50.89
N LEU A 37 23.07 -18.36 -51.28
CA LEU A 37 24.25 -17.69 -51.85
C LEU A 37 24.04 -17.19 -53.27
N VAL A 38 23.25 -17.89 -54.07
CA VAL A 38 22.90 -17.48 -55.46
C VAL A 38 21.91 -16.30 -55.44
N LEU A 39 20.97 -16.27 -54.47
CA LEU A 39 20.05 -15.15 -54.29
C LEU A 39 20.74 -13.92 -53.71
N ALA A 40 21.68 -14.08 -52.78
CA ALA A 40 22.48 -12.98 -52.25
C ALA A 40 23.46 -12.42 -53.25
N LEU A 41 24.03 -13.25 -54.12
CA LEU A 41 24.91 -12.78 -55.25
C LEU A 41 24.08 -12.09 -56.34
N ALA A 42 22.84 -12.52 -56.59
CA ALA A 42 21.94 -11.86 -57.55
C ALA A 42 21.44 -10.50 -57.05
N LEU A 43 21.20 -10.36 -55.71
CA LEU A 43 20.83 -9.07 -55.14
C LEU A 43 22.03 -8.12 -54.98
N ALA A 44 23.25 -8.63 -54.82
CA ALA A 44 24.45 -7.81 -54.71
C ALA A 44 24.95 -7.26 -56.07
N LEU A 45 24.48 -7.83 -57.19
CA LEU A 45 24.84 -7.37 -58.52
C LEU A 45 23.89 -6.35 -59.11
N LEU A 46 22.70 -6.12 -58.53
CA LEU A 46 21.74 -5.13 -58.97
C LEU A 46 22.18 -3.68 -58.77
N PRO A 47 22.77 -3.31 -57.62
CA PRO A 47 23.25 -1.93 -57.46
C PRO A 47 24.55 -1.64 -58.25
N ALA A 48 25.39 -2.66 -58.50
CA ALA A 48 26.63 -2.45 -59.26
C ALA A 48 26.38 -2.17 -60.74
N ARG A 49 25.28 -2.70 -61.32
CA ARG A 49 24.95 -2.42 -62.71
C ARG A 49 24.37 -1.03 -62.93
N ASN A 50 23.57 -0.54 -62.00
CA ASN A 50 23.09 0.83 -62.02
C ASN A 50 24.16 1.86 -61.64
N ALA A 51 25.11 1.54 -60.76
CA ALA A 51 26.23 2.40 -60.43
C ALA A 51 27.23 2.53 -61.57
N LEU A 52 27.47 1.44 -62.37
CA LEU A 52 28.33 1.47 -63.60
C LEU A 52 27.64 2.18 -64.75
N ALA A 53 26.30 2.05 -64.94
CA ALA A 53 25.58 2.79 -65.96
C ALA A 53 25.52 4.30 -65.63
N GLN A 54 25.29 4.67 -64.34
CA GLN A 54 25.36 6.09 -63.91
C GLN A 54 26.79 6.70 -64.08
N SER A 55 27.84 5.93 -63.82
CA SER A 55 29.19 6.46 -63.96
C SER A 55 29.60 6.71 -65.40
N VAL A 56 29.06 5.96 -66.38
CA VAL A 56 29.34 6.15 -67.83
C VAL A 56 28.51 7.33 -68.36
N GLU A 57 27.28 7.53 -67.95
CA GLU A 57 26.50 8.73 -68.32
C GLU A 57 27.06 10.00 -67.66
N ASP A 58 27.50 9.97 -66.42
CA ASP A 58 28.14 11.09 -65.72
C ASP A 58 29.45 11.53 -66.41
N GLU A 59 30.23 10.60 -66.93
CA GLU A 59 31.48 10.90 -67.67
C GLU A 59 31.22 11.56 -68.99
N SER A 60 30.10 11.25 -69.65
CA SER A 60 29.71 11.86 -70.92
C SER A 60 29.15 13.29 -70.75
N LEU A 61 28.70 13.65 -69.52
CA LEU A 61 28.15 14.94 -69.21
C LEU A 61 29.18 15.91 -68.58
N ALA A 62 30.31 15.39 -68.10
CA ALA A 62 31.35 16.16 -67.39
C ALA A 62 31.86 17.33 -68.19
N ASP A 63 32.10 18.46 -67.53
CA ASP A 63 32.67 19.72 -68.06
C ASP A 63 31.83 20.40 -69.16
N ARG A 64 30.64 19.89 -69.50
CA ARG A 64 29.75 20.61 -70.48
C ARG A 64 29.04 21.77 -69.75
N PRO A 65 28.88 22.91 -70.45
CA PRO A 65 28.20 24.06 -69.87
C PRO A 65 26.71 23.76 -69.58
N ILE A 66 26.25 24.12 -68.43
CA ILE A 66 24.84 23.99 -68.02
C ILE A 66 24.07 25.16 -68.66
N SER A 67 23.10 24.85 -69.52
CA SER A 67 22.28 25.88 -70.15
C SER A 67 21.10 26.28 -69.24
N LYS A 68 20.56 25.36 -68.44
CA LYS A 68 19.39 25.61 -67.63
C LYS A 68 19.34 24.70 -66.45
N VAL A 69 18.90 25.25 -65.29
CA VAL A 69 18.55 24.49 -64.13
C VAL A 69 17.04 24.62 -63.87
N THR A 70 16.34 23.49 -63.98
CA THR A 70 14.89 23.39 -63.83
C THR A 70 14.54 22.79 -62.49
N LEU A 71 13.63 23.39 -61.74
CA LEU A 71 13.06 22.85 -60.51
C LEU A 71 11.63 22.38 -60.81
N SER A 72 11.34 21.15 -60.51
CA SER A 72 10.03 20.55 -60.75
C SER A 72 9.48 19.94 -59.46
N GLY A 73 8.18 20.13 -59.17
CA GLY A 73 7.52 19.57 -58.03
C GLY A 73 7.43 20.50 -56.81
N LEU A 74 7.76 21.78 -56.96
CA LEU A 74 7.54 22.79 -55.95
C LEU A 74 6.04 23.17 -55.84
N GLY A 75 5.53 23.21 -54.64
CA GLY A 75 4.16 23.62 -54.34
C GLY A 75 4.13 24.76 -53.30
N ARG A 76 4.54 24.48 -52.08
CA ARG A 76 4.53 25.43 -50.96
C ARG A 76 5.90 26.06 -50.72
N VAL A 77 6.98 25.37 -51.06
CA VAL A 77 8.34 25.89 -50.88
C VAL A 77 8.68 26.87 -51.98
N GLY A 78 9.16 28.05 -51.61
CA GLY A 78 9.49 29.13 -52.56
C GLY A 78 10.66 28.73 -53.47
N GLU A 79 10.50 28.88 -54.78
CA GLU A 79 11.56 28.56 -55.76
C GLU A 79 12.88 29.30 -55.47
N GLN A 80 12.79 30.56 -55.04
CA GLN A 80 13.97 31.36 -54.73
C GLN A 80 14.78 30.83 -53.54
N GLU A 81 14.10 30.27 -52.56
CA GLU A 81 14.75 29.64 -51.39
C GLU A 81 15.56 28.42 -51.83
N ILE A 82 15.04 27.60 -52.73
CA ILE A 82 15.72 26.44 -53.25
C ILE A 82 16.90 26.84 -54.13
N ARG A 83 16.69 27.81 -55.00
CA ARG A 83 17.76 28.34 -55.84
C ARG A 83 18.94 28.88 -55.02
N ASN A 84 18.70 29.55 -53.92
CA ASN A 84 19.75 30.06 -53.04
C ASN A 84 20.58 28.95 -52.34
N ASN A 85 20.06 27.74 -52.29
CA ASN A 85 20.75 26.57 -51.69
C ASN A 85 21.40 25.65 -52.74
N LEU A 86 21.25 25.97 -54.03
CA LEU A 86 21.92 25.28 -55.10
C LEU A 86 23.25 25.95 -55.43
N ARG A 87 24.27 25.13 -55.68
CA ARG A 87 25.58 25.55 -56.23
C ARG A 87 25.60 25.40 -57.75
N VAL A 88 24.78 24.53 -58.29
CA VAL A 88 24.62 24.32 -59.75
C VAL A 88 23.87 25.54 -60.30
N ALA A 89 24.53 26.24 -61.25
CA ALA A 89 23.97 27.40 -61.92
C ALA A 89 24.16 27.32 -63.44
N ALA A 90 23.26 28.05 -64.19
CA ALA A 90 23.42 28.16 -65.65
C ALA A 90 24.72 28.93 -66.03
N GLY A 91 25.50 28.41 -66.97
CA GLY A 91 26.80 28.92 -67.38
C GLY A 91 27.98 28.22 -66.73
N GLU A 92 27.77 27.47 -65.65
CA GLU A 92 28.83 26.68 -65.01
C GLU A 92 29.02 25.31 -65.70
N PRO A 93 30.24 24.71 -65.64
CA PRO A 93 30.41 23.35 -66.11
C PRO A 93 29.74 22.32 -65.26
N TYR A 94 29.16 21.28 -65.84
CA TYR A 94 28.49 20.20 -65.14
C TYR A 94 29.53 19.35 -64.38
N ASP A 95 29.34 19.28 -63.08
CA ASP A 95 30.04 18.35 -62.17
C ASP A 95 29.04 17.54 -61.36
N ALA A 96 29.02 16.25 -61.60
CA ALA A 96 28.12 15.31 -60.89
C ALA A 96 28.30 15.32 -59.36
N ARG A 97 29.45 15.69 -58.83
CA ARG A 97 29.69 15.81 -57.40
C ARG A 97 29.00 17.03 -56.82
N VAL A 98 28.94 18.13 -57.53
CA VAL A 98 28.24 19.35 -57.14
C VAL A 98 26.73 19.09 -57.11
N VAL A 99 26.19 18.43 -58.21
CA VAL A 99 24.78 18.03 -58.24
C VAL A 99 24.40 17.12 -57.05
N ARG A 100 25.21 16.09 -56.73
CA ARG A 100 24.97 15.21 -55.55
C ARG A 100 25.09 15.96 -54.24
N SER A 101 26.00 16.92 -54.13
CA SER A 101 26.09 17.80 -52.95
C SER A 101 24.83 18.64 -52.79
N ASP A 102 24.30 19.19 -53.90
CA ASP A 102 23.06 19.96 -53.88
C ASP A 102 21.86 19.14 -53.55
N VAL A 103 21.72 17.92 -54.07
CA VAL A 103 20.71 16.95 -53.62
C VAL A 103 20.77 16.71 -52.11
N THR A 104 21.97 16.51 -51.58
CA THR A 104 22.19 16.31 -50.14
C THR A 104 21.84 17.56 -49.33
N ASN A 105 22.18 18.75 -49.83
CA ASN A 105 21.86 20.01 -49.19
C ASN A 105 20.35 20.26 -49.14
N LEU A 106 19.64 19.98 -50.24
CA LEU A 106 18.19 20.10 -50.31
C LEU A 106 17.48 19.14 -49.33
N TYR A 107 17.97 17.90 -49.19
CA TYR A 107 17.48 16.98 -48.15
C TYR A 107 17.66 17.55 -46.74
N ARG A 108 18.76 18.23 -46.48
CA ARG A 108 19.03 18.82 -45.15
C ARG A 108 18.11 19.97 -44.78
N LEU A 109 17.46 20.59 -45.76
CA LEU A 109 16.46 21.60 -45.51
C LEU A 109 15.22 21.05 -44.80
N GLY A 110 14.99 19.71 -44.88
CA GLY A 110 13.85 19.06 -44.23
C GLY A 110 12.51 19.30 -44.88
N HIS A 111 12.46 19.95 -46.03
CA HIS A 111 11.22 20.28 -46.74
C HIS A 111 10.79 19.22 -47.74
N PHE A 112 11.67 18.29 -48.08
CA PHE A 112 11.44 17.32 -49.17
C PHE A 112 11.48 15.87 -48.67
N ALA A 113 10.51 15.09 -49.09
CA ALA A 113 10.45 13.65 -48.89
C ALA A 113 11.36 12.92 -49.92
N THR A 114 11.52 13.48 -51.12
CA THR A 114 12.40 12.94 -52.15
C THR A 114 13.02 14.08 -52.95
N VAL A 115 14.30 14.00 -53.17
CA VAL A 115 15.07 14.89 -54.05
C VAL A 115 15.85 14.03 -55.00
N THR A 116 15.56 14.15 -56.29
CA THR A 116 16.36 13.51 -57.38
C THR A 116 16.80 14.55 -58.38
N ALA A 117 17.96 14.36 -58.95
CA ALA A 117 18.44 15.23 -60.04
C ALA A 117 18.64 14.37 -61.29
N ASP A 118 18.16 14.85 -62.39
CA ASP A 118 18.34 14.29 -63.73
C ASP A 118 19.08 15.31 -64.60
N ALA A 119 20.00 14.81 -65.45
CA ALA A 119 20.80 15.66 -66.31
C ALA A 119 20.67 15.18 -67.75
N LYS A 120 20.28 16.06 -68.62
CA LYS A 120 20.04 15.74 -70.06
C LYS A 120 20.89 16.60 -71.02
N ILE A 121 21.51 15.98 -71.99
CA ILE A 121 22.23 16.68 -73.07
C ILE A 121 21.25 17.24 -74.10
N LEU A 122 21.33 18.54 -74.35
CA LEU A 122 20.53 19.22 -75.34
C LEU A 122 21.18 19.15 -76.71
N PRO A 123 20.42 19.37 -77.86
CA PRO A 123 20.95 19.28 -79.23
C PRO A 123 22.08 20.23 -79.50
N ASP A 124 22.27 21.29 -78.73
CA ASP A 124 23.32 22.27 -78.81
C ASP A 124 24.65 21.84 -78.07
N GLY A 125 24.59 20.66 -77.42
CA GLY A 125 25.77 20.15 -76.69
C GLY A 125 25.83 20.60 -75.23
N THR A 126 24.95 21.43 -74.77
CA THR A 126 24.81 21.89 -73.34
C THR A 126 24.01 20.87 -72.50
N VAL A 127 23.98 21.06 -71.18
CA VAL A 127 23.28 20.19 -70.26
C VAL A 127 22.12 20.95 -69.54
N GLU A 128 20.92 20.35 -69.54
CA GLU A 128 19.85 20.77 -68.64
C GLU A 128 19.85 19.88 -67.42
N VAL A 129 19.93 20.50 -66.22
CA VAL A 129 19.81 19.80 -64.93
C VAL A 129 18.43 20.05 -64.38
N THR A 130 17.65 18.96 -64.12
CA THR A 130 16.33 19.02 -63.57
C THR A 130 16.33 18.38 -62.19
N PHE A 131 16.04 19.20 -61.17
CA PHE A 131 15.77 18.67 -59.82
C PHE A 131 14.29 18.35 -59.70
N LEU A 132 13.98 17.07 -59.48
CA LEU A 132 12.65 16.60 -59.10
C LEU A 132 12.52 16.60 -57.59
N LEU A 133 11.63 17.43 -57.07
CA LEU A 133 11.41 17.68 -55.67
C LEU A 133 10.05 17.18 -55.28
N VAL A 134 9.98 16.33 -54.29
CA VAL A 134 8.70 15.93 -53.68
C VAL A 134 8.66 16.52 -52.30
N GLU A 135 7.77 17.51 -52.11
CA GLU A 135 7.65 18.17 -50.82
C GLU A 135 7.13 17.20 -49.75
N GLN A 136 7.69 17.30 -48.53
CA GLN A 136 7.23 16.56 -47.38
C GLN A 136 5.88 17.09 -46.92
N SER A 137 4.92 16.22 -46.73
CA SER A 137 3.62 16.60 -46.16
C SER A 137 3.79 17.00 -44.70
N ILE A 138 3.37 18.19 -44.34
CA ILE A 138 3.37 18.69 -42.97
C ILE A 138 1.98 18.47 -42.39
N VAL A 139 1.94 18.03 -41.14
CA VAL A 139 0.68 17.86 -40.40
C VAL A 139 0.35 19.18 -39.72
N GLU A 140 -0.51 20.01 -40.29
CA GLU A 140 -0.93 21.29 -39.67
C GLU A 140 -1.97 21.09 -38.61
N ALA A 141 -2.88 20.12 -38.78
CA ALA A 141 -3.89 19.79 -37.79
C ALA A 141 -4.11 18.28 -37.72
N ILE A 142 -4.44 17.80 -36.52
CA ILE A 142 -4.83 16.43 -36.26
C ILE A 142 -6.27 16.42 -35.77
N GLN A 143 -7.11 15.66 -36.44
CA GLN A 143 -8.52 15.48 -36.11
C GLN A 143 -8.81 14.03 -35.77
N THR A 144 -9.72 13.83 -34.81
CA THR A 144 -10.26 12.51 -34.47
C THR A 144 -11.74 12.47 -34.82
N VAL A 145 -12.19 11.36 -35.42
CA VAL A 145 -13.57 11.20 -35.87
C VAL A 145 -14.07 9.82 -35.47
N GLY A 146 -15.26 9.80 -34.85
CA GLY A 146 -15.91 8.56 -34.41
C GLY A 146 -15.70 8.27 -32.91
N ASN A 147 -14.88 9.05 -32.22
CA ASN A 147 -14.64 8.99 -30.79
C ASN A 147 -15.84 9.58 -30.01
N LYS A 148 -16.64 8.70 -29.39
CA LYS A 148 -17.77 9.06 -28.54
C LYS A 148 -17.48 8.82 -27.06
N ALA A 149 -16.68 7.80 -26.77
CA ALA A 149 -16.35 7.38 -25.42
C ALA A 149 -15.18 8.17 -24.81
N LEU A 150 -14.30 8.70 -25.67
CA LEU A 150 -13.14 9.51 -25.26
C LEU A 150 -13.20 10.89 -25.94
N SER A 151 -12.74 11.90 -25.21
CA SER A 151 -12.64 13.27 -25.74
C SER A 151 -11.44 13.42 -26.67
N ASP A 152 -11.51 14.41 -27.60
CA ASP A 152 -10.39 14.76 -28.45
C ASP A 152 -9.14 15.15 -27.67
N GLN A 153 -9.31 15.72 -26.46
CA GLN A 153 -8.20 16.08 -25.59
C GLN A 153 -7.47 14.84 -25.06
N GLU A 154 -8.21 13.83 -24.54
CA GLU A 154 -7.62 12.58 -24.06
C GLU A 154 -6.86 11.85 -25.19
N LEU A 155 -7.37 11.86 -26.41
CA LEU A 155 -6.74 11.27 -27.57
C LEU A 155 -5.49 12.08 -27.97
N ARG A 156 -5.57 13.39 -27.89
CA ARG A 156 -4.44 14.28 -28.21
C ARG A 156 -3.23 14.04 -27.30
N GLU A 157 -3.45 13.77 -26.03
CA GLU A 157 -2.38 13.52 -25.04
C GLU A 157 -1.56 12.26 -25.34
N VAL A 158 -2.13 11.28 -26.03
CA VAL A 158 -1.43 10.02 -26.37
C VAL A 158 -0.86 10.00 -27.79
N ILE A 159 -1.24 10.95 -28.68
CA ILE A 159 -0.75 11.05 -30.04
C ILE A 159 0.61 11.77 -30.05
N PRO A 160 1.71 11.10 -30.41
CA PRO A 160 3.06 11.71 -30.43
C PRO A 160 3.28 12.67 -31.60
N LEU A 161 2.41 12.66 -32.61
CA LEU A 161 2.45 13.63 -33.70
C LEU A 161 2.02 15.02 -33.20
N TYR A 162 2.67 16.08 -33.66
CA TYR A 162 2.37 17.45 -33.30
C TYR A 162 2.09 18.31 -34.53
N PRO A 163 1.19 19.30 -34.42
CA PRO A 163 0.92 20.27 -35.50
C PRO A 163 2.19 21.06 -35.87
N GLY A 164 2.42 21.25 -37.16
CA GLY A 164 3.64 21.88 -37.73
C GLY A 164 4.78 20.91 -37.97
N GLY A 165 4.66 19.64 -37.56
CA GLY A 165 5.66 18.61 -37.80
C GLY A 165 5.50 17.87 -39.13
N PRO A 166 6.58 17.21 -39.59
CA PRO A 166 6.49 16.39 -40.80
C PRO A 166 5.64 15.13 -40.56
N ARG A 167 5.03 14.65 -41.66
CA ARG A 167 4.38 13.35 -41.62
C ARG A 167 5.43 12.24 -41.48
N ASP A 168 5.45 11.60 -40.32
CA ASP A 168 6.38 10.49 -40.01
C ASP A 168 5.58 9.20 -39.86
N ASP A 169 5.93 8.19 -40.65
CA ASP A 169 5.24 6.90 -40.68
C ASP A 169 5.36 6.16 -39.35
N PHE A 170 6.49 6.26 -38.65
CA PHE A 170 6.70 5.63 -37.36
C PHE A 170 5.81 6.27 -36.31
N LEU A 171 5.81 7.62 -36.20
CA LEU A 171 4.94 8.34 -35.26
C LEU A 171 3.46 8.13 -35.57
N LEU A 172 3.10 7.94 -36.83
CA LEU A 172 1.74 7.65 -37.28
C LEU A 172 1.30 6.27 -36.79
N GLN A 173 2.11 5.23 -37.02
CA GLN A 173 1.82 3.88 -36.52
C GLN A 173 1.80 3.84 -34.99
N GLN A 174 2.72 4.55 -34.33
CA GLN A 174 2.74 4.68 -32.89
C GLN A 174 1.47 5.39 -32.37
N SER A 175 0.97 6.39 -33.09
CA SER A 175 -0.28 7.07 -32.73
C SER A 175 -1.48 6.11 -32.79
N VAL A 176 -1.60 5.35 -33.88
CA VAL A 176 -2.63 4.33 -34.03
C VAL A 176 -2.55 3.30 -32.91
N PHE A 177 -1.36 2.83 -32.58
CA PHE A 177 -1.16 1.88 -31.51
C PHE A 177 -1.61 2.44 -30.15
N LYS A 178 -1.14 3.65 -29.78
CA LYS A 178 -1.49 4.28 -28.51
C LYS A 178 -2.96 4.62 -28.38
N ILE A 179 -3.61 5.04 -29.46
CA ILE A 179 -5.07 5.26 -29.47
C ILE A 179 -5.79 3.94 -29.20
N LYS A 180 -5.40 2.84 -29.88
CA LYS A 180 -5.99 1.51 -29.66
C LYS A 180 -5.79 1.04 -28.21
N GLU A 181 -4.61 1.20 -27.67
CA GLU A 181 -4.26 0.84 -26.28
C GLU A 181 -5.13 1.62 -25.28
N LEU A 182 -5.28 2.93 -25.46
CA LEU A 182 -6.13 3.76 -24.62
C LEU A 182 -7.60 3.30 -24.66
N TYR A 183 -8.16 3.01 -25.83
CA TYR A 183 -9.52 2.49 -25.96
C TYR A 183 -9.69 1.11 -25.32
N LYS A 184 -8.72 0.21 -25.51
CA LYS A 184 -8.73 -1.12 -24.88
C LYS A 184 -8.73 -1.02 -23.36
N SER A 185 -7.91 -0.15 -22.77
CA SER A 185 -7.87 0.07 -21.31
C SER A 185 -9.21 0.58 -20.75
N LYS A 186 -10.01 1.26 -21.58
CA LYS A 186 -11.36 1.70 -21.23
C LYS A 186 -12.45 0.65 -21.48
N GLY A 187 -12.08 -0.50 -22.04
CA GLY A 187 -12.95 -1.65 -22.28
C GLY A 187 -13.47 -1.78 -23.72
N HIS A 188 -13.02 -0.96 -24.66
CA HIS A 188 -13.33 -1.07 -26.06
C HIS A 188 -12.33 -1.98 -26.78
N TYR A 189 -12.42 -3.27 -26.48
CA TYR A 189 -11.46 -4.29 -26.96
C TYR A 189 -11.40 -4.41 -28.48
N LEU A 190 -12.53 -4.22 -29.16
CA LEU A 190 -12.68 -4.35 -30.61
C LEU A 190 -12.50 -3.03 -31.36
N VAL A 191 -11.82 -2.05 -30.76
CA VAL A 191 -11.58 -0.76 -31.42
C VAL A 191 -10.74 -0.90 -32.68
N GLU A 192 -11.21 -0.29 -33.75
CA GLU A 192 -10.48 -0.14 -35.00
C GLU A 192 -10.11 1.33 -35.22
N VAL A 193 -8.85 1.57 -35.53
CA VAL A 193 -8.35 2.91 -35.82
C VAL A 193 -7.67 2.86 -37.20
N SER A 194 -8.16 3.70 -38.11
CA SER A 194 -7.59 3.91 -39.42
C SER A 194 -7.17 5.36 -39.59
N VAL A 195 -6.20 5.59 -40.45
CA VAL A 195 -5.70 6.94 -40.77
C VAL A 195 -6.27 7.33 -42.12
N ASP A 196 -6.85 8.52 -42.21
CA ASP A 196 -7.31 9.14 -43.44
C ASP A 196 -6.43 10.34 -43.77
N GLU A 197 -5.68 10.20 -44.86
CA GLU A 197 -4.74 11.21 -45.34
C GLU A 197 -5.28 12.00 -46.54
N SER A 198 -6.57 11.85 -46.86
CA SER A 198 -7.18 12.48 -48.03
C SER A 198 -7.05 14.02 -48.01
N GLN A 199 -7.05 14.62 -46.83
CA GLN A 199 -6.93 16.07 -46.64
C GLN A 199 -5.53 16.52 -46.27
N LEU A 200 -4.59 15.60 -46.13
CA LEU A 200 -3.22 15.93 -45.72
C LEU A 200 -2.46 16.73 -46.78
N LYS A 201 -2.60 16.39 -48.04
CA LYS A 201 -1.89 17.07 -49.14
C LYS A 201 -2.37 18.50 -49.37
N ASP A 202 -3.69 18.71 -49.28
CA ASP A 202 -4.31 19.97 -49.68
C ASP A 202 -4.50 20.93 -48.48
N GLN A 203 -4.78 20.40 -47.33
CA GLN A 203 -5.13 21.17 -46.13
C GLN A 203 -4.20 20.90 -44.92
N GLY A 204 -3.24 20.00 -45.02
CA GLY A 204 -2.37 19.64 -43.92
C GLY A 204 -3.08 18.89 -42.79
N ILE A 205 -4.32 18.39 -42.98
CA ILE A 205 -5.15 17.77 -41.94
C ILE A 205 -4.97 16.25 -41.98
N LEU A 206 -4.53 15.67 -40.85
CA LEU A 206 -4.47 14.23 -40.63
C LEU A 206 -5.67 13.78 -39.79
N ILE A 207 -6.45 12.82 -40.27
CA ILE A 207 -7.68 12.39 -39.60
C ILE A 207 -7.50 10.94 -39.11
N PHE A 208 -7.67 10.72 -37.79
CA PHE A 208 -7.79 9.38 -37.22
C PHE A 208 -9.27 9.01 -37.16
N ARG A 209 -9.67 8.03 -37.97
CA ARG A 209 -11.03 7.46 -37.95
C ARG A 209 -11.08 6.32 -36.98
N ILE A 210 -11.98 6.43 -35.98
CA ILE A 210 -12.10 5.51 -34.89
C ILE A 210 -13.46 4.83 -34.97
N VAL A 211 -13.45 3.51 -34.92
CA VAL A 211 -14.64 2.68 -34.74
C VAL A 211 -14.49 2.01 -33.38
N GLU A 212 -15.18 2.56 -32.38
CA GLU A 212 -14.95 2.18 -30.97
C GLU A 212 -15.33 0.73 -30.67
N GLY A 213 -16.33 0.21 -31.38
CA GLY A 213 -16.95 -1.08 -31.06
C GLY A 213 -17.71 -1.05 -29.71
N PRO A 214 -18.36 -2.13 -29.35
CA PRO A 214 -19.02 -2.25 -28.05
C PRO A 214 -18.01 -2.33 -26.92
N ARG A 215 -18.41 -1.86 -25.74
CA ARG A 215 -17.62 -2.07 -24.53
C ARG A 215 -17.74 -3.53 -24.09
N VAL A 216 -16.61 -4.24 -24.06
CA VAL A 216 -16.55 -5.66 -23.70
C VAL A 216 -16.27 -5.79 -22.20
N ARG A 217 -17.10 -6.55 -21.48
CA ARG A 217 -16.96 -6.82 -20.04
C ARG A 217 -16.71 -8.30 -19.80
N ILE A 218 -15.80 -8.61 -18.93
CA ILE A 218 -15.53 -9.99 -18.52
C ILE A 218 -16.66 -10.46 -17.63
N ARG A 219 -17.42 -11.46 -18.12
CA ARG A 219 -18.53 -12.07 -17.40
C ARG A 219 -18.05 -13.17 -16.48
N GLU A 220 -17.13 -13.99 -16.97
CA GLU A 220 -16.66 -15.21 -16.32
C GLU A 220 -15.16 -15.41 -16.58
N ILE A 221 -14.48 -15.95 -15.57
CA ILE A 221 -13.11 -16.44 -15.68
C ILE A 221 -13.12 -17.91 -15.28
N GLU A 222 -12.65 -18.77 -16.18
CA GLU A 222 -12.56 -20.20 -15.99
C GLU A 222 -11.11 -20.65 -16.03
N PHE A 223 -10.79 -21.68 -15.24
CA PHE A 223 -9.49 -22.36 -15.28
C PHE A 223 -9.70 -23.80 -15.66
N THR A 224 -8.92 -24.28 -16.61
CA THR A 224 -8.98 -25.68 -17.08
C THR A 224 -7.61 -26.33 -16.96
N GLY A 225 -7.57 -27.61 -16.58
CA GLY A 225 -6.33 -28.38 -16.42
C GLY A 225 -5.61 -28.15 -15.09
N ASN A 226 -6.09 -27.29 -14.24
CA ASN A 226 -5.56 -26.95 -12.91
C ASN A 226 -5.96 -27.99 -11.86
N ARG A 227 -5.17 -29.05 -11.70
CA ARG A 227 -5.41 -30.15 -10.74
C ARG A 227 -4.75 -29.91 -9.39
N ALA A 228 -3.56 -29.30 -9.40
CA ALA A 228 -2.77 -29.07 -8.20
C ALA A 228 -3.28 -27.91 -7.35
N PHE A 229 -3.87 -26.88 -7.98
CA PHE A 229 -4.38 -25.70 -7.29
C PHE A 229 -5.82 -25.42 -7.69
N PRO A 230 -6.72 -25.17 -6.73
CA PRO A 230 -8.11 -24.84 -7.03
C PRO A 230 -8.20 -23.53 -7.80
N ALA A 231 -9.22 -23.41 -8.67
CA ALA A 231 -9.47 -22.22 -9.49
C ALA A 231 -9.51 -20.92 -8.65
N LYS A 232 -10.09 -20.98 -7.45
CA LYS A 232 -10.14 -19.87 -6.50
C LYS A 232 -8.75 -19.35 -6.14
N GLN A 233 -7.79 -20.25 -5.91
CA GLN A 233 -6.42 -19.85 -5.55
C GLN A 233 -5.68 -19.25 -6.73
N LEU A 234 -5.91 -19.73 -7.95
CA LEU A 234 -5.35 -19.16 -9.18
C LEU A 234 -5.96 -17.79 -9.48
N ALA A 235 -7.27 -17.66 -9.32
CA ALA A 235 -7.99 -16.41 -9.50
C ALA A 235 -7.53 -15.30 -8.54
N ALA A 236 -7.00 -15.64 -7.36
CA ALA A 236 -6.41 -14.68 -6.43
C ALA A 236 -5.09 -14.08 -6.96
N GLN A 237 -4.35 -14.81 -7.81
CA GLN A 237 -3.05 -14.38 -8.33
C GLN A 237 -3.17 -13.40 -9.52
N ILE A 238 -4.22 -13.49 -10.32
CA ILE A 238 -4.39 -12.69 -11.52
C ILE A 238 -4.98 -11.30 -11.24
N LYS A 239 -4.63 -10.32 -12.07
CA LYS A 239 -5.17 -8.94 -12.00
C LYS A 239 -6.57 -8.85 -12.61
N THR A 240 -6.80 -9.59 -13.68
CA THR A 240 -8.08 -9.62 -14.40
C THR A 240 -9.20 -10.17 -13.51
N LYS A 241 -10.32 -9.45 -13.44
CA LYS A 241 -11.47 -9.83 -12.60
C LYS A 241 -12.78 -9.65 -13.36
N PRO A 242 -13.82 -10.46 -13.07
CA PRO A 242 -15.13 -10.32 -13.71
C PRO A 242 -15.79 -8.97 -13.40
N TRP A 243 -16.66 -8.53 -14.31
CA TRP A 243 -17.52 -7.37 -14.12
C TRP A 243 -18.55 -7.60 -13.02
N ILE A 244 -18.79 -6.56 -12.20
CA ILE A 244 -19.86 -6.55 -11.19
C ILE A 244 -20.62 -5.24 -11.32
N PHE A 245 -21.95 -5.31 -11.44
CA PHE A 245 -22.81 -4.14 -11.59
C PHE A 245 -22.53 -3.06 -10.54
N LEU A 246 -22.38 -1.81 -10.95
CA LEU A 246 -21.99 -0.60 -10.17
C LEU A 246 -20.59 -0.64 -9.52
N PHE A 247 -19.90 -1.77 -9.48
CA PHE A 247 -18.83 -2.00 -8.50
C PHE A 247 -17.48 -2.32 -9.12
N ARG A 248 -17.48 -2.95 -10.28
CA ARG A 248 -16.25 -3.28 -11.01
C ARG A 248 -16.47 -3.17 -12.50
N LYS A 249 -15.60 -2.40 -13.14
CA LYS A 249 -15.68 -2.20 -14.59
C LYS A 249 -15.50 -3.49 -15.38
N GLY A 250 -14.66 -4.42 -14.89
CA GLY A 250 -14.40 -5.73 -15.50
C GLY A 250 -14.08 -5.65 -16.99
N ASN A 251 -13.32 -4.64 -17.41
CA ASN A 251 -12.98 -4.44 -18.81
C ASN A 251 -12.06 -5.57 -19.29
N LEU A 252 -12.24 -5.99 -20.52
CA LEU A 252 -11.32 -6.91 -21.18
C LEU A 252 -10.09 -6.13 -21.64
N ASP A 253 -8.94 -6.43 -21.03
CA ASP A 253 -7.66 -5.81 -21.32
C ASP A 253 -6.65 -6.90 -21.73
N GLU A 254 -6.11 -6.77 -22.93
CA GLU A 254 -5.19 -7.76 -23.52
C GLU A 254 -3.85 -7.81 -22.80
N GLU A 255 -3.32 -6.65 -22.39
CA GLU A 255 -2.04 -6.54 -21.70
C GLU A 255 -2.15 -7.16 -20.29
N ALA A 256 -3.24 -6.86 -19.57
CA ALA A 256 -3.52 -7.47 -18.28
C ALA A 256 -3.62 -9.00 -18.37
N LEU A 257 -4.22 -9.53 -19.45
CA LEU A 257 -4.31 -10.97 -19.67
C LEU A 257 -2.95 -11.62 -19.97
N ILE A 258 -2.04 -10.91 -20.66
CA ILE A 258 -0.66 -11.38 -20.88
C ILE A 258 0.09 -11.46 -19.56
N ASP A 259 -0.01 -10.41 -18.75
CA ASP A 259 0.58 -10.37 -17.40
C ASP A 259 0.03 -11.48 -16.49
N ASP A 260 -1.26 -11.76 -16.58
CA ASP A 260 -1.91 -12.79 -15.79
C ASP A 260 -1.40 -14.20 -16.18
N VAL A 261 -1.22 -14.47 -17.48
CA VAL A 261 -0.60 -15.71 -17.95
C VAL A 261 0.81 -15.86 -17.39
N ALA A 262 1.64 -14.80 -17.46
CA ALA A 262 2.99 -14.81 -16.92
C ALA A 262 2.99 -15.00 -15.39
N THR A 263 2.04 -14.38 -14.69
CA THR A 263 1.88 -14.51 -13.24
C THR A 263 1.50 -15.94 -12.84
N LEU A 264 0.56 -16.56 -13.56
CA LEU A 264 0.19 -17.95 -13.31
C LEU A 264 1.34 -18.92 -13.62
N ASP A 265 2.07 -18.71 -14.72
CA ASP A 265 3.25 -19.51 -15.07
C ASP A 265 4.30 -19.42 -13.95
N ALA A 266 4.62 -18.22 -13.49
CA ALA A 266 5.54 -18.02 -12.36
C ALA A 266 5.02 -18.66 -11.06
N TYR A 267 3.73 -18.53 -10.77
CA TYR A 267 3.09 -19.11 -9.59
C TYR A 267 3.27 -20.64 -9.50
N TYR A 268 3.08 -21.34 -10.63
CA TYR A 268 3.29 -22.77 -10.72
C TYR A 268 4.77 -23.15 -10.63
N LYS A 269 5.66 -22.44 -11.36
CA LYS A 269 7.11 -22.65 -11.33
C LYS A 269 7.69 -22.47 -9.94
N ASP A 270 7.24 -21.46 -9.21
CA ASP A 270 7.64 -21.20 -7.82
C ASP A 270 7.25 -22.35 -6.87
N ARG A 271 6.28 -23.20 -7.28
CA ARG A 271 5.80 -24.36 -6.50
C ARG A 271 6.27 -25.70 -7.06
N GLY A 272 7.27 -25.66 -7.94
CA GLY A 272 7.95 -26.83 -8.46
C GLY A 272 7.40 -27.42 -9.75
N TYR A 273 6.40 -26.80 -10.37
CA TYR A 273 5.88 -27.22 -11.67
C TYR A 273 6.65 -26.54 -12.81
N MET A 274 7.91 -26.98 -13.03
CA MET A 274 8.84 -26.28 -13.91
C MET A 274 8.47 -26.38 -15.40
N ASP A 275 7.73 -27.41 -15.80
CA ASP A 275 7.30 -27.64 -17.18
C ASP A 275 5.88 -27.13 -17.44
N VAL A 276 5.35 -26.29 -16.52
CA VAL A 276 4.02 -25.71 -16.69
C VAL A 276 3.94 -24.88 -17.96
N ARG A 277 2.81 -24.93 -18.60
CA ARG A 277 2.43 -24.04 -19.70
C ARG A 277 1.06 -23.50 -19.40
N VAL A 278 0.95 -22.18 -19.42
CA VAL A 278 -0.31 -21.47 -19.25
C VAL A 278 -0.61 -20.73 -20.53
N ASP A 279 -1.82 -20.91 -21.04
CA ASP A 279 -2.33 -20.19 -22.21
C ASP A 279 -3.71 -19.65 -21.88
N ARG A 280 -4.25 -18.80 -22.73
CA ARG A 280 -5.56 -18.18 -22.54
C ARG A 280 -6.39 -18.23 -23.82
N ARG A 281 -7.72 -18.30 -23.66
CA ARG A 281 -8.69 -18.13 -24.71
C ARG A 281 -9.76 -17.14 -24.27
N VAL A 282 -10.09 -16.21 -25.16
CA VAL A 282 -11.18 -15.24 -24.94
C VAL A 282 -12.34 -15.64 -25.84
N GLU A 283 -13.48 -15.88 -25.25
CA GLU A 283 -14.74 -16.19 -25.96
C GLU A 283 -15.68 -15.00 -25.82
N LEU A 284 -16.08 -14.39 -26.94
CA LEU A 284 -17.00 -13.27 -26.95
C LEU A 284 -18.44 -13.77 -27.11
N SER A 285 -19.37 -13.11 -26.43
CA SER A 285 -20.81 -13.30 -26.66
C SER A 285 -21.22 -12.89 -28.06
N ALA A 286 -22.41 -13.35 -28.53
CA ALA A 286 -22.91 -13.05 -29.88
C ALA A 286 -23.08 -11.53 -30.14
N ASP A 287 -23.38 -10.74 -29.11
CA ASP A 287 -23.48 -9.29 -29.18
C ASP A 287 -22.17 -8.55 -28.93
N GLN A 288 -21.05 -9.30 -28.72
CA GLN A 288 -19.71 -8.80 -28.47
C GLN A 288 -19.59 -7.85 -27.25
N LYS A 289 -20.52 -7.93 -26.30
CA LYS A 289 -20.50 -7.07 -25.10
C LYS A 289 -19.96 -7.78 -23.87
N GLU A 290 -19.98 -9.11 -23.86
CA GLU A 290 -19.49 -9.93 -22.76
C GLU A 290 -18.38 -10.86 -23.25
N ALA A 291 -17.42 -11.12 -22.39
CA ALA A 291 -16.31 -12.04 -22.62
C ALA A 291 -16.25 -13.09 -21.51
N LYS A 292 -15.98 -14.34 -21.89
CA LYS A 292 -15.51 -15.40 -21.01
C LYS A 292 -14.02 -15.59 -21.27
N VAL A 293 -13.22 -15.51 -20.21
CA VAL A 293 -11.77 -15.76 -20.29
C VAL A 293 -11.50 -17.14 -19.72
N VAL A 294 -10.86 -17.99 -20.50
CA VAL A 294 -10.49 -19.37 -20.11
C VAL A 294 -8.96 -19.43 -20.03
N PHE A 295 -8.41 -19.65 -18.85
CA PHE A 295 -7.00 -19.95 -18.66
C PHE A 295 -6.80 -21.47 -18.74
N MET A 296 -5.99 -21.90 -19.69
CA MET A 296 -5.68 -23.32 -19.94
C MET A 296 -4.32 -23.64 -19.35
N VAL A 297 -4.30 -24.51 -18.34
CA VAL A 297 -3.08 -24.87 -17.62
C VAL A 297 -2.69 -26.30 -17.99
N THR A 298 -1.46 -26.48 -18.41
CA THR A 298 -0.82 -27.80 -18.52
C THR A 298 0.25 -27.86 -17.46
N GLU A 299 -0.06 -28.48 -16.30
CA GLU A 299 0.78 -28.37 -15.09
C GLU A 299 2.15 -29.05 -15.24
N GLY A 300 2.21 -30.16 -15.97
CA GLY A 300 3.40 -31.01 -15.96
C GLY A 300 3.55 -31.81 -14.66
N ARG A 301 4.78 -32.25 -14.35
CA ARG A 301 5.11 -32.92 -13.10
C ARG A 301 5.64 -31.94 -12.08
N GLN A 302 5.36 -32.19 -10.79
CA GLN A 302 5.98 -31.45 -9.70
C GLN A 302 7.38 -32.01 -9.44
N TYR A 303 8.37 -31.15 -9.56
CA TYR A 303 9.76 -31.48 -9.32
C TYR A 303 10.04 -31.63 -7.81
N ARG A 304 10.84 -32.63 -7.43
CA ARG A 304 11.27 -32.92 -6.07
C ARG A 304 12.77 -32.84 -5.92
N LEU A 305 13.20 -32.49 -4.71
CA LEU A 305 14.62 -32.46 -4.37
C LEU A 305 15.16 -33.89 -4.19
N ARG A 306 16.07 -34.32 -5.05
CA ARG A 306 16.79 -35.58 -4.90
C ARG A 306 17.95 -35.42 -3.93
N SER A 307 18.73 -34.40 -4.08
CA SER A 307 19.87 -34.10 -3.21
C SER A 307 20.01 -32.58 -2.99
N ILE A 308 20.68 -32.21 -1.90
CA ILE A 308 21.01 -30.82 -1.56
C ILE A 308 22.49 -30.80 -1.20
N ARG A 309 23.27 -30.05 -1.98
CA ARG A 309 24.71 -29.83 -1.73
C ARG A 309 24.96 -28.38 -1.41
N VAL A 310 25.90 -28.13 -0.49
CA VAL A 310 26.36 -26.79 -0.15
C VAL A 310 27.84 -26.76 -0.46
N GLU A 311 28.27 -25.77 -1.23
CA GLU A 311 29.66 -25.61 -1.64
C GLU A 311 30.06 -24.13 -1.71
N GLY A 312 31.36 -23.87 -1.59
CA GLY A 312 31.91 -22.53 -1.79
C GLY A 312 32.00 -22.19 -3.26
N SER A 313 31.96 -20.90 -3.61
CA SER A 313 32.19 -20.46 -4.97
C SER A 313 33.66 -20.68 -5.38
N GLY A 314 33.89 -20.94 -6.65
CA GLY A 314 35.25 -21.13 -7.23
C GLY A 314 35.81 -22.53 -6.99
N ASP A 315 36.61 -22.74 -5.95
CA ASP A 315 37.24 -24.03 -5.63
C ASP A 315 36.36 -25.01 -4.83
N GLY A 316 35.11 -24.61 -4.58
CA GLY A 316 34.12 -25.41 -3.84
C GLY A 316 34.34 -25.43 -2.33
N LYS A 317 35.36 -24.75 -1.81
CA LYS A 317 35.68 -24.77 -0.36
C LYS A 317 35.05 -23.64 0.38
N LEU A 318 34.58 -23.94 1.60
CA LEU A 318 34.08 -22.98 2.58
C LEU A 318 35.15 -22.80 3.67
N ARG A 319 35.33 -21.56 4.15
CA ARG A 319 36.36 -21.20 5.14
C ARG A 319 35.78 -20.95 6.53
N VAL A 320 34.52 -20.45 6.59
CA VAL A 320 33.87 -19.98 7.82
C VAL A 320 33.03 -21.06 8.46
N PHE A 321 32.18 -21.70 7.69
CA PHE A 321 31.28 -22.76 8.15
C PHE A 321 31.54 -24.06 7.37
N SER A 322 31.30 -25.20 8.02
CA SER A 322 31.30 -26.47 7.26
C SER A 322 30.02 -26.63 6.43
N PRO A 323 30.07 -27.40 5.32
CA PRO A 323 28.86 -27.71 4.54
C PRO A 323 27.73 -28.28 5.39
N GLU A 324 28.04 -29.10 6.40
CA GLU A 324 27.08 -29.73 7.31
C GLU A 324 26.38 -28.70 8.21
N GLN A 325 27.14 -27.73 8.74
CA GLN A 325 26.58 -26.64 9.55
C GLN A 325 25.58 -25.82 8.74
N LEU A 326 25.95 -25.41 7.51
CA LEU A 326 25.06 -24.66 6.63
C LEU A 326 23.87 -25.49 6.17
N ARG A 327 24.08 -26.78 5.90
CA ARG A 327 23.00 -27.72 5.57
C ARG A 327 21.95 -27.80 6.69
N GLY A 328 22.38 -27.68 7.95
CA GLY A 328 21.49 -27.64 9.12
C GLY A 328 20.56 -26.43 9.16
N LEU A 329 20.94 -25.31 8.53
CA LEU A 329 20.09 -24.12 8.40
C LEU A 329 19.05 -24.22 7.29
N ILE A 330 19.22 -25.15 6.36
CA ILE A 330 18.30 -25.36 5.23
C ILE A 330 17.15 -26.25 5.68
N ALA A 331 15.96 -25.70 5.79
CA ALA A 331 14.76 -26.41 6.27
C ALA A 331 14.16 -27.40 5.26
N LEU A 332 14.83 -27.63 4.12
CA LEU A 332 14.43 -28.54 3.06
C LEU A 332 15.13 -29.90 3.20
N ARG A 333 14.45 -30.98 2.80
CA ARG A 333 14.98 -32.34 2.81
C ARG A 333 14.88 -33.00 1.43
N PRO A 334 15.74 -33.97 1.10
CA PRO A 334 15.52 -34.82 -0.06
C PRO A 334 14.10 -35.43 -0.01
N GLY A 335 13.40 -35.42 -1.15
CA GLY A 335 12.00 -35.81 -1.29
C GLY A 335 10.99 -34.66 -1.18
N ASP A 336 11.37 -33.51 -0.61
CA ASP A 336 10.50 -32.33 -0.59
C ASP A 336 10.27 -31.77 -2.01
N ALA A 337 9.10 -31.17 -2.25
CA ALA A 337 8.85 -30.46 -3.50
C ALA A 337 9.81 -29.25 -3.64
N TYR A 338 10.25 -28.99 -4.86
CA TYR A 338 11.05 -27.82 -5.19
C TYR A 338 10.17 -26.57 -5.13
N VAL A 339 10.12 -25.91 -3.99
CA VAL A 339 9.31 -24.72 -3.74
C VAL A 339 10.23 -23.52 -3.57
N LYS A 340 10.28 -22.65 -4.59
CA LYS A 340 11.20 -21.51 -4.65
C LYS A 340 11.15 -20.59 -3.41
N PRO A 341 9.99 -20.15 -2.89
CA PRO A 341 9.94 -19.35 -1.66
C PRO A 341 10.60 -20.01 -0.44
N ARG A 342 10.50 -21.33 -0.28
CA ARG A 342 11.16 -22.08 0.80
C ARG A 342 12.67 -22.16 0.60
N ILE A 343 13.11 -22.23 -0.66
CA ILE A 343 14.53 -22.20 -1.02
C ILE A 343 15.11 -20.83 -0.70
N GLU A 344 14.46 -19.74 -1.13
CA GLU A 344 14.86 -18.37 -0.85
C GLU A 344 14.89 -18.06 0.67
N GLN A 345 13.94 -18.59 1.42
CA GLN A 345 13.96 -18.49 2.88
C GLN A 345 15.20 -19.21 3.46
N SER A 346 15.51 -20.41 2.95
CA SER A 346 16.67 -21.18 3.40
C SER A 346 18.00 -20.49 3.04
N THR A 347 18.13 -19.98 1.82
CA THR A 347 19.34 -19.23 1.42
C THR A 347 19.52 -17.95 2.24
N LYS A 348 18.43 -17.23 2.57
CA LYS A 348 18.47 -16.08 3.47
C LYS A 348 18.94 -16.45 4.89
N LEU A 349 18.54 -17.60 5.42
CA LEU A 349 19.02 -18.07 6.73
C LEU A 349 20.52 -18.39 6.71
N VAL A 350 21.00 -19.01 5.63
CA VAL A 350 22.44 -19.24 5.45
C VAL A 350 23.18 -17.90 5.33
N GLN A 351 22.71 -16.98 4.54
CA GLN A 351 23.31 -15.65 4.39
C GLN A 351 23.32 -14.86 5.71
N ALA A 352 22.23 -14.94 6.48
CA ALA A 352 22.12 -14.28 7.77
C ALA A 352 23.17 -14.79 8.77
N ALA A 353 23.54 -16.08 8.73
CA ALA A 353 24.61 -16.61 9.55
C ALA A 353 25.97 -15.97 9.23
N TYR A 354 26.27 -15.76 7.95
CA TYR A 354 27.47 -15.05 7.53
C TYR A 354 27.43 -13.58 7.93
N PHE A 355 26.30 -12.92 7.75
CA PHE A 355 26.10 -11.51 8.10
C PHE A 355 26.37 -11.26 9.60
N THR A 356 25.92 -12.15 10.47
CA THR A 356 26.17 -12.05 11.93
C THR A 356 27.66 -12.10 12.28
N MET A 357 28.47 -12.75 11.45
CA MET A 357 29.92 -12.86 11.63
C MET A 357 30.72 -11.72 10.97
N GLY A 358 30.02 -10.76 10.32
CA GLY A 358 30.65 -9.61 9.66
C GLY A 358 30.93 -9.80 8.17
N TYR A 359 30.52 -10.90 7.57
CA TYR A 359 30.70 -11.15 6.13
C TYR A 359 29.57 -10.51 5.33
N THR A 360 29.56 -9.19 5.30
CA THR A 360 28.46 -8.38 4.70
C THR A 360 28.33 -8.54 3.18
N ASP A 361 29.39 -9.00 2.50
CA ASP A 361 29.41 -9.25 1.07
C ASP A 361 29.05 -10.69 0.71
N ALA A 362 28.73 -11.51 1.72
CA ALA A 362 28.36 -12.92 1.49
C ALA A 362 27.11 -13.02 0.61
N ARG A 363 27.20 -13.86 -0.41
CA ARG A 363 26.10 -14.16 -1.33
C ARG A 363 25.84 -15.65 -1.29
N VAL A 364 24.56 -16.00 -1.30
CA VAL A 364 24.12 -17.38 -1.26
C VAL A 364 23.11 -17.58 -2.39
N ASP A 365 23.53 -18.33 -3.40
CA ASP A 365 22.73 -18.61 -4.57
C ASP A 365 22.33 -20.09 -4.57
N ALA A 366 21.08 -20.39 -4.85
CA ALA A 366 20.61 -21.74 -5.06
C ALA A 366 20.31 -21.98 -6.53
N THR A 367 20.98 -22.95 -7.11
CA THR A 367 20.75 -23.44 -8.46
C THR A 367 20.25 -24.87 -8.44
N TYR A 368 19.68 -25.31 -9.52
CA TYR A 368 19.24 -26.69 -9.65
C TYR A 368 19.73 -27.33 -10.95
N VAL A 369 19.96 -28.62 -10.88
CA VAL A 369 20.29 -29.45 -12.03
C VAL A 369 19.24 -30.55 -12.14
N ARG A 370 18.62 -30.68 -13.30
CA ARG A 370 17.65 -31.79 -13.54
C ARG A 370 18.37 -33.12 -13.53
N ALA A 371 17.80 -34.07 -12.81
CA ALA A 371 18.38 -35.38 -12.62
C ALA A 371 17.66 -36.43 -13.47
N GLY A 372 18.14 -36.64 -14.68
CA GLY A 372 17.61 -37.65 -15.59
C GLY A 372 16.26 -37.28 -16.24
N GLU A 373 15.46 -38.27 -16.58
CA GLU A 373 14.12 -38.15 -17.18
C GLU A 373 12.99 -38.03 -16.11
N GLU A 374 13.31 -38.27 -14.85
CA GLU A 374 12.38 -38.12 -13.74
C GLU A 374 12.23 -36.66 -13.33
N ALA A 375 11.11 -36.31 -12.67
CA ALA A 375 10.86 -34.96 -12.17
C ALA A 375 11.62 -34.69 -10.86
N ASP A 376 12.94 -34.99 -10.89
CA ASP A 376 13.86 -34.80 -9.78
C ASP A 376 14.92 -33.74 -10.10
N VAL A 377 15.31 -33.00 -9.06
CA VAL A 377 16.36 -31.97 -9.15
C VAL A 377 17.38 -32.15 -8.03
N ASP A 378 18.64 -31.93 -8.37
CA ASP A 378 19.72 -31.73 -7.40
C ASP A 378 19.86 -30.24 -7.16
N MET A 379 19.69 -29.81 -5.91
CA MET A 379 19.88 -28.42 -5.51
C MET A 379 21.32 -28.21 -5.07
N ILE A 380 21.96 -27.19 -5.64
CA ILE A 380 23.29 -26.77 -5.29
C ILE A 380 23.19 -25.37 -4.69
N VAL A 381 23.58 -25.22 -3.43
CA VAL A 381 23.67 -23.95 -2.74
C VAL A 381 25.12 -23.49 -2.77
N THR A 382 25.39 -22.49 -3.58
CA THR A 382 26.74 -21.92 -3.75
C THR A 382 26.89 -20.69 -2.87
N VAL A 383 27.89 -20.68 -2.03
CA VAL A 383 28.18 -19.57 -1.10
C VAL A 383 29.44 -18.86 -1.56
N THR A 384 29.32 -17.58 -1.78
CA THR A 384 30.47 -16.68 -1.95
C THR A 384 30.67 -15.93 -0.63
N GLU A 385 31.68 -16.29 0.15
CA GLU A 385 31.83 -15.80 1.53
C GLU A 385 32.23 -14.31 1.60
N GLY A 386 33.13 -13.87 0.72
CA GLY A 386 33.73 -12.53 0.79
C GLY A 386 34.71 -12.39 1.95
N ASP A 387 34.86 -11.16 2.43
CA ASP A 387 35.72 -10.82 3.57
C ASP A 387 34.90 -10.40 4.80
N ALA A 388 35.45 -10.60 5.99
CA ALA A 388 34.84 -10.19 7.24
C ALA A 388 35.20 -8.73 7.55
N PHE A 389 34.23 -7.94 7.93
CA PHE A 389 34.38 -6.53 8.27
C PHE A 389 33.93 -6.26 9.70
N GLN A 390 34.61 -5.30 10.33
CA GLN A 390 34.20 -4.69 11.58
C GLN A 390 33.44 -3.38 11.30
N THR A 391 32.56 -3.02 12.21
CA THR A 391 31.85 -1.73 12.16
C THR A 391 32.86 -0.60 12.45
N GLY A 392 32.98 0.32 11.51
CA GLY A 392 33.72 1.58 11.66
C GLY A 392 32.87 2.65 12.34
N LEU A 393 32.87 3.86 11.79
CA LEU A 393 32.04 4.96 12.27
C LEU A 393 30.59 4.82 11.77
N VAL A 394 29.66 5.16 12.65
CA VAL A 394 28.23 5.27 12.29
C VAL A 394 27.88 6.72 12.06
N ARG A 395 27.66 7.10 10.81
CA ARG A 395 27.33 8.46 10.37
C ARG A 395 25.85 8.57 10.06
N ILE A 396 25.21 9.63 10.56
CA ILE A 396 23.79 9.93 10.32
C ILE A 396 23.71 11.21 9.48
N GLN A 397 22.91 11.23 8.45
CA GLN A 397 22.72 12.37 7.55
C GLN A 397 21.23 12.59 7.25
N GLY A 398 20.85 13.88 7.10
CA GLY A 398 19.48 14.28 6.76
C GLY A 398 18.57 14.60 7.94
N ASN A 399 19.10 14.54 9.17
CA ASN A 399 18.37 14.87 10.40
C ASN A 399 18.50 16.37 10.74
N PHE A 400 17.73 17.21 10.08
CA PHE A 400 17.76 18.65 10.30
C PHE A 400 16.93 19.10 11.51
N ILE A 401 15.91 18.31 11.89
CA ILE A 401 14.96 18.59 12.97
C ILE A 401 15.15 17.57 14.08
N THR A 402 15.17 16.28 13.73
CA THR A 402 15.25 15.17 14.68
C THR A 402 16.64 15.12 15.33
N ARG A 403 16.68 15.12 16.65
CA ARG A 403 17.93 15.02 17.41
C ARG A 403 18.65 13.73 17.09
N ASP A 404 19.98 13.77 16.93
CA ASP A 404 20.82 12.62 16.58
C ASP A 404 20.57 11.40 17.52
N LYS A 405 20.40 11.66 18.82
CA LYS A 405 20.11 10.63 19.81
C LYS A 405 18.83 9.81 19.52
N VAL A 406 17.80 10.43 18.91
CA VAL A 406 16.55 9.75 18.56
C VAL A 406 16.78 8.71 17.49
N ILE A 407 17.69 8.98 16.57
CA ILE A 407 18.05 8.06 15.50
C ILE A 407 19.00 7.00 16.03
N ARG A 408 20.03 7.41 16.80
CA ARG A 408 21.05 6.47 17.34
C ARG A 408 20.46 5.34 18.17
N ARG A 409 19.41 5.57 18.95
CA ARG A 409 18.75 4.50 19.73
C ARG A 409 18.03 3.46 18.86
N LEU A 410 17.75 3.79 17.58
CA LEU A 410 17.22 2.86 16.60
C LEU A 410 18.33 2.09 15.84
N VAL A 411 19.56 2.57 15.94
CA VAL A 411 20.76 2.04 15.27
C VAL A 411 21.56 1.22 16.27
N ARG A 412 21.71 -0.08 16.04
CA ARG A 412 22.37 -1.00 17.01
C ARG A 412 23.78 -1.42 16.60
N PHE A 413 24.39 -0.74 15.63
CA PHE A 413 25.79 -0.97 15.29
C PHE A 413 26.72 -0.48 16.41
N GLN A 414 27.73 -1.29 16.74
CA GLN A 414 28.73 -0.97 17.74
C GLN A 414 30.09 -0.93 17.06
N PRO A 415 30.80 0.21 17.05
CA PRO A 415 32.16 0.31 16.49
C PRO A 415 33.10 -0.76 17.07
N GLY A 416 33.92 -1.36 16.20
CA GLY A 416 34.88 -2.41 16.57
C GLY A 416 34.27 -3.82 16.76
N ARG A 417 32.94 -3.99 16.63
CA ARG A 417 32.30 -5.30 16.58
C ARG A 417 32.14 -5.75 15.14
N PRO A 418 31.91 -7.06 14.88
CA PRO A 418 31.58 -7.54 13.54
C PRO A 418 30.43 -6.73 12.92
N LEU A 419 30.57 -6.33 11.68
CA LEU A 419 29.52 -5.60 10.97
C LEU A 419 28.42 -6.56 10.57
N ASP A 420 27.37 -6.63 11.39
CA ASP A 420 26.24 -7.51 11.14
C ASP A 420 25.37 -6.95 10.00
N GLY A 421 25.40 -7.60 8.84
CA GLY A 421 24.57 -7.24 7.68
C GLY A 421 23.06 -7.33 7.95
N ASN A 422 22.62 -8.20 8.88
CA ASN A 422 21.21 -8.28 9.26
C ASN A 422 20.75 -7.00 9.98
N GLU A 423 21.64 -6.36 10.74
CA GLU A 423 21.33 -5.11 11.44
C GLU A 423 21.10 -3.93 10.48
N ILE A 424 21.58 -3.99 9.24
CA ILE A 424 21.28 -3.00 8.20
C ILE A 424 19.77 -3.00 7.94
N GLU A 425 19.22 -4.16 7.57
CA GLU A 425 17.79 -4.31 7.30
C GLU A 425 16.92 -4.06 8.55
N ASN A 426 17.37 -4.56 9.71
CA ASN A 426 16.67 -4.37 10.98
C ASN A 426 16.65 -2.91 11.40
N THR A 427 17.71 -2.17 11.17
CA THR A 427 17.78 -0.72 11.43
C THR A 427 16.83 0.04 10.50
N GLU A 428 16.80 -0.29 9.20
CA GLU A 428 15.84 0.30 8.26
C GLU A 428 14.39 0.03 8.68
N LYS A 429 14.09 -1.19 9.09
CA LYS A 429 12.75 -1.56 9.61
C LYS A 429 12.39 -0.75 10.88
N ARG A 430 13.33 -0.57 11.82
CA ARG A 430 13.08 0.23 13.04
C ARG A 430 12.88 1.70 12.72
N LEU A 431 13.72 2.27 11.82
CA LEU A 431 13.56 3.66 11.36
C LEU A 431 12.20 3.86 10.67
N LYS A 432 11.79 2.96 9.81
CA LYS A 432 10.48 2.98 9.17
C LYS A 432 9.34 2.86 10.17
N ALA A 433 9.46 1.96 11.13
CA ALA A 433 8.46 1.73 12.18
C ALA A 433 8.31 2.91 13.15
N SER A 434 9.33 3.76 13.28
CA SER A 434 9.25 4.99 14.08
C SER A 434 8.27 6.03 13.52
N ASN A 435 7.94 5.93 12.23
CA ASN A 435 7.05 6.85 11.49
C ASN A 435 7.52 8.32 11.47
N LEU A 436 8.81 8.56 11.75
CA LEU A 436 9.41 9.89 11.75
C LEU A 436 9.98 10.30 10.39
N PHE A 437 10.21 9.34 9.50
CA PHE A 437 10.91 9.52 8.23
C PHE A 437 10.06 9.05 7.05
N ASN A 438 10.14 9.79 5.94
CA ASN A 438 9.53 9.40 4.66
C ASN A 438 10.38 8.34 3.95
N GLU A 439 11.69 8.55 3.97
CA GLU A 439 12.68 7.67 3.37
C GLU A 439 13.80 7.42 4.37
N ASN A 440 14.29 6.20 4.40
CA ASN A 440 15.44 5.81 5.20
C ASN A 440 16.26 4.78 4.45
N ARG A 441 17.56 4.90 4.50
CA ARG A 441 18.49 3.99 3.87
C ARG A 441 19.70 3.79 4.79
N VAL A 442 20.09 2.54 4.97
CA VAL A 442 21.28 2.19 5.75
C VAL A 442 22.25 1.45 4.85
N THR A 443 23.45 1.96 4.68
CA THR A 443 24.46 1.37 3.79
C THR A 443 25.79 1.21 4.48
N ALA A 444 26.40 0.03 4.34
CA ALA A 444 27.81 -0.15 4.63
C ALA A 444 28.62 0.50 3.51
N GLN A 445 29.55 1.36 3.87
CA GLN A 445 30.43 2.06 2.92
C GLN A 445 31.54 1.14 2.39
N ALA A 446 32.32 1.63 1.44
CA ALA A 446 33.55 0.96 1.04
C ALA A 446 34.48 0.75 2.24
N PRO A 447 35.37 -0.24 2.19
CA PRO A 447 36.36 -0.43 3.25
C PRO A 447 37.16 0.87 3.53
N ASP A 448 37.44 1.09 4.80
CA ASP A 448 38.22 2.27 5.25
C ASP A 448 39.59 2.28 4.56
N PRO A 449 40.01 3.37 3.96
CA PRO A 449 41.34 3.46 3.32
C PRO A 449 42.50 3.21 4.28
N ASP A 450 42.35 3.56 5.58
CA ASP A 450 43.37 3.41 6.60
C ASP A 450 43.33 2.03 7.29
N ASP A 451 42.15 1.37 7.28
CA ASP A 451 41.96 0.05 7.87
C ASP A 451 40.93 -0.76 7.06
N ALA A 452 41.44 -1.47 6.07
CA ALA A 452 40.59 -2.27 5.15
C ALA A 452 39.70 -3.34 5.84
N SER A 453 39.93 -3.63 7.13
CA SER A 453 39.09 -4.54 7.92
C SER A 453 37.81 -3.87 8.43
N LYS A 454 37.66 -2.55 8.29
CA LYS A 454 36.54 -1.78 8.79
C LYS A 454 35.70 -1.19 7.65
N ARG A 455 34.41 -1.05 7.89
CA ARG A 455 33.48 -0.30 7.05
C ARG A 455 32.64 0.64 7.90
N ASP A 456 32.55 1.89 7.46
CA ASP A 456 31.61 2.85 8.01
C ASP A 456 30.17 2.50 7.63
N VAL A 457 29.24 2.81 8.51
CA VAL A 457 27.81 2.68 8.27
C VAL A 457 27.23 4.07 8.08
N LEU A 458 26.63 4.32 6.93
CA LEU A 458 25.91 5.55 6.63
C LEU A 458 24.41 5.32 6.77
N VAL A 459 23.77 6.12 7.62
CA VAL A 459 22.33 6.18 7.83
C VAL A 459 21.81 7.47 7.21
N GLU A 460 21.16 7.36 6.05
CA GLU A 460 20.55 8.47 5.35
C GLU A 460 19.05 8.49 5.63
N ILE A 461 18.53 9.63 6.04
CA ILE A 461 17.11 9.80 6.32
C ILE A 461 16.56 11.04 5.65
N LYS A 462 15.27 11.00 5.34
CA LYS A 462 14.47 12.14 4.91
C LYS A 462 13.32 12.32 5.86
N GLU A 463 13.33 13.41 6.59
CA GLU A 463 12.36 13.68 7.63
C GLU A 463 10.95 13.83 7.07
N LYS A 464 9.97 13.39 7.85
CA LYS A 464 8.55 13.48 7.56
C LYS A 464 7.94 14.68 8.29
N ASN A 465 6.88 15.25 7.73
CA ASN A 465 6.03 16.12 8.53
C ASN A 465 5.27 15.25 9.54
N THR A 466 5.55 15.44 10.82
CA THR A 466 5.04 14.64 11.93
C THR A 466 3.88 15.31 12.67
N GLY A 467 3.55 16.56 12.34
CA GLY A 467 2.42 17.29 12.86
C GLY A 467 1.18 17.13 11.98
N SER A 468 0.01 16.93 12.59
CA SER A 468 -1.28 16.92 11.91
C SER A 468 -2.35 17.61 12.77
N LEU A 469 -3.17 18.41 12.11
CA LEU A 469 -4.40 18.97 12.67
C LEU A 469 -5.56 18.32 11.94
N ASN A 470 -6.38 17.58 12.67
CA ASN A 470 -7.50 16.85 12.11
C ASN A 470 -8.81 17.43 12.64
N PHE A 471 -9.82 17.40 11.81
CA PHE A 471 -11.20 17.72 12.15
C PHE A 471 -12.04 16.47 11.97
N GLY A 472 -13.02 16.28 12.82
CA GLY A 472 -13.89 15.11 12.76
C GLY A 472 -15.30 15.44 13.21
N VAL A 473 -16.23 14.59 12.81
CA VAL A 473 -17.60 14.57 13.31
C VAL A 473 -17.92 13.14 13.70
N SER A 474 -18.54 12.97 14.87
CA SER A 474 -19.01 11.68 15.35
C SER A 474 -20.51 11.69 15.53
N VAL A 475 -21.16 10.60 15.15
CA VAL A 475 -22.58 10.38 15.38
C VAL A 475 -22.76 8.92 15.84
N GLY A 476 -23.42 8.73 16.93
CA GLY A 476 -23.66 7.38 17.44
C GLY A 476 -24.81 7.35 18.45
N THR A 477 -25.45 6.19 18.56
CA THR A 477 -26.57 5.99 19.48
C THR A 477 -26.18 6.12 20.96
N ASP A 478 -24.91 5.83 21.29
CA ASP A 478 -24.42 5.86 22.67
C ASP A 478 -23.68 7.17 23.02
N GLN A 479 -23.35 8.01 22.05
CA GLN A 479 -22.53 9.22 22.22
C GLN A 479 -23.21 10.48 21.73
N GLY A 480 -24.35 10.34 21.02
CA GLY A 480 -25.02 11.46 20.38
C GLY A 480 -24.22 12.00 19.20
N PHE A 481 -24.43 13.28 18.92
CA PHE A 481 -23.70 14.04 17.90
C PHE A 481 -22.55 14.82 18.52
N GLY A 482 -21.37 14.78 17.92
CA GLY A 482 -20.20 15.54 18.40
C GLY A 482 -19.28 15.98 17.27
N GLY A 483 -18.50 17.02 17.54
CA GLY A 483 -17.40 17.46 16.71
C GLY A 483 -16.07 17.06 17.36
N GLU A 484 -15.00 17.00 16.57
CA GLU A 484 -13.64 16.75 17.07
C GLU A 484 -12.63 17.66 16.37
N ILE A 485 -11.74 18.20 17.14
CA ILE A 485 -10.50 18.83 16.64
C ILE A 485 -9.35 18.13 17.36
N SER A 486 -8.45 17.52 16.60
CA SER A 486 -7.27 16.88 17.19
C SER A 486 -5.97 17.40 16.58
N LEU A 487 -5.04 17.77 17.44
CA LEU A 487 -3.67 18.15 17.11
C LEU A 487 -2.74 17.05 17.55
N ASN A 488 -2.03 16.45 16.59
CA ASN A 488 -1.08 15.35 16.85
C ASN A 488 0.31 15.78 16.39
N GLN A 489 1.33 15.52 17.21
CA GLN A 489 2.74 15.71 16.85
C GLN A 489 3.56 14.50 17.31
N TYR A 490 4.13 13.75 16.36
CA TYR A 490 4.86 12.51 16.63
C TYR A 490 6.38 12.68 16.85
N ASN A 491 6.94 13.84 16.57
CA ASN A 491 8.33 14.19 16.86
C ASN A 491 8.38 15.39 17.80
N PHE A 492 7.59 15.35 18.88
CA PHE A 492 7.47 16.43 19.84
C PHE A 492 8.76 16.56 20.66
N ASP A 493 9.05 17.78 21.09
CA ASP A 493 10.12 18.13 22.01
C ASP A 493 9.63 19.14 23.03
N ILE A 494 9.35 18.70 24.23
CA ILE A 494 8.87 19.57 25.32
C ILE A 494 9.93 20.61 25.73
N ALA A 495 11.21 20.35 25.47
CA ALA A 495 12.33 21.23 25.84
C ALA A 495 12.67 22.27 24.74
N ASP A 496 11.89 22.33 23.67
CA ASP A 496 12.04 23.30 22.56
C ASP A 496 10.83 24.26 22.48
N PRO A 497 10.57 25.09 23.50
CA PRO A 497 9.43 26.02 23.48
C PRO A 497 9.64 27.12 22.45
N PRO A 498 8.56 27.65 21.84
CA PRO A 498 8.65 28.72 20.85
C PRO A 498 9.20 30.01 21.44
N ALA A 499 10.18 30.60 20.77
CA ALA A 499 10.68 31.92 21.12
C ALA A 499 9.75 33.07 20.65
N SER A 500 8.84 32.78 19.72
CA SER A 500 7.86 33.74 19.19
C SER A 500 6.58 33.06 18.73
N PHE A 501 5.48 33.87 18.63
CA PHE A 501 4.23 33.38 18.02
C PHE A 501 4.41 32.93 16.57
N GLY A 502 5.34 33.54 15.81
CA GLY A 502 5.65 33.16 14.46
C GLY A 502 6.30 31.76 14.35
N GLU A 503 7.12 31.37 15.32
CA GLU A 503 7.69 30.01 15.40
C GLU A 503 6.63 28.99 15.76
N PHE A 504 5.75 29.31 16.71
CA PHE A 504 4.64 28.44 17.09
C PHE A 504 3.71 28.15 15.92
N PHE A 505 3.17 29.17 15.27
CA PHE A 505 2.26 28.99 14.13
C PHE A 505 2.97 28.50 12.86
N GLY A 506 4.26 28.77 12.73
CA GLY A 506 5.12 28.23 11.65
C GLY A 506 5.50 26.77 11.84
N GLY A 507 5.13 26.14 12.96
CA GLY A 507 5.44 24.73 13.27
C GLY A 507 6.94 24.46 13.39
N ARG A 508 7.74 25.44 13.83
CA ARG A 508 9.20 25.32 13.98
C ARG A 508 9.66 24.99 15.38
N SER A 509 8.76 25.05 16.36
CA SER A 509 9.00 24.78 17.78
C SER A 509 8.42 23.43 18.20
N PHE A 510 8.81 22.98 19.39
CA PHE A 510 8.38 21.72 19.99
C PHE A 510 8.69 20.49 19.13
N ARG A 511 9.86 20.44 18.46
CA ARG A 511 10.16 19.37 17.51
C ARG A 511 11.58 18.80 17.71
N GLY A 512 11.70 17.48 17.53
CA GLY A 512 13.00 16.83 17.40
C GLY A 512 13.36 15.81 18.45
N ALA A 513 12.64 15.70 19.59
CA ALA A 513 12.98 14.73 20.64
C ALA A 513 12.38 13.33 20.44
N GLY A 514 11.55 13.12 19.40
CA GLY A 514 10.88 11.84 19.18
C GLY A 514 9.79 11.54 20.19
N GLN A 515 9.36 12.53 20.97
CA GLN A 515 8.21 12.45 21.87
C GLN A 515 6.91 12.55 21.06
N THR A 516 5.79 12.20 21.66
CA THR A 516 4.46 12.35 21.08
C THR A 516 3.66 13.36 21.89
N PHE A 517 2.91 14.20 21.19
CA PHE A 517 1.93 15.11 21.80
C PHE A 517 0.62 14.96 21.06
N ASN A 518 -0.47 14.80 21.84
CA ASN A 518 -1.82 14.77 21.30
C ASN A 518 -2.69 15.72 22.14
N LEU A 519 -3.50 16.53 21.47
CA LEU A 519 -4.53 17.37 22.06
C LEU A 519 -5.82 17.08 21.30
N THR A 520 -6.87 16.71 22.04
CA THR A 520 -8.20 16.47 21.47
C THR A 520 -9.23 17.34 22.17
N ILE A 521 -10.03 18.03 21.37
CA ILE A 521 -11.17 18.85 21.74
C ILE A 521 -12.38 18.27 21.03
N ALA A 522 -13.23 17.54 21.73
CA ALA A 522 -14.38 16.84 21.18
C ALA A 522 -15.67 17.24 21.93
N PRO A 523 -16.27 18.42 21.64
CA PRO A 523 -17.56 18.79 22.16
C PRO A 523 -18.66 17.94 21.52
N GLY A 524 -19.63 17.50 22.33
CA GLY A 524 -20.77 16.75 21.88
C GLY A 524 -22.01 17.04 22.72
N ILE A 525 -23.17 16.52 22.25
CA ILE A 525 -24.45 16.74 22.95
C ILE A 525 -24.51 15.84 24.19
N ASP A 526 -24.24 14.55 24.05
CA ASP A 526 -24.30 13.61 25.14
C ASP A 526 -22.95 13.37 25.81
N VAL A 527 -21.86 13.52 25.06
CA VAL A 527 -20.50 13.33 25.56
C VAL A 527 -19.57 14.40 25.02
N SER A 528 -19.01 15.19 25.90
CA SER A 528 -17.92 16.12 25.58
C SER A 528 -16.61 15.63 26.20
N THR A 529 -15.51 15.63 25.42
CA THR A 529 -14.19 15.18 25.91
C THR A 529 -13.11 16.18 25.49
N TYR A 530 -12.29 16.57 26.44
CA TYR A 530 -11.12 17.41 26.24
C TYR A 530 -9.92 16.70 26.84
N SER A 531 -8.90 16.39 26.03
CA SER A 531 -7.76 15.64 26.52
C SER A 531 -6.45 16.10 25.92
N PHE A 532 -5.39 15.94 26.69
CA PHE A 532 -4.02 16.07 26.19
C PHE A 532 -3.17 14.89 26.65
N SER A 533 -2.16 14.55 25.89
CA SER A 533 -1.16 13.57 26.29
C SER A 533 0.20 13.89 25.71
N ILE A 534 1.22 13.64 26.52
CA ILE A 534 2.64 13.70 26.13
C ILE A 534 3.23 12.33 26.42
N GLY A 535 3.89 11.75 25.44
CA GLY A 535 4.54 10.45 25.55
C GLY A 535 6.00 10.52 25.12
N ASP A 536 6.88 9.86 25.89
CA ASP A 536 8.25 9.62 25.49
C ASP A 536 8.46 8.10 25.37
N PRO A 537 8.71 7.56 24.17
CA PRO A 537 8.87 6.12 23.98
C PRO A 537 10.16 5.59 24.61
N HIS A 538 11.09 6.46 25.02
CA HIS A 538 12.38 6.11 25.62
C HIS A 538 12.71 7.04 26.80
N LEU A 539 11.89 6.97 27.83
CA LEU A 539 12.02 7.81 28.99
C LEU A 539 13.41 7.66 29.61
N LEU A 540 14.12 8.79 29.82
CA LEU A 540 15.49 8.82 30.34
C LEU A 540 16.47 7.92 29.56
N GLU A 541 16.30 7.80 28.25
CA GLU A 541 17.14 6.98 27.34
C GLU A 541 17.10 5.47 27.68
N THR A 542 16.03 5.00 28.32
CA THR A 542 15.80 3.59 28.63
C THR A 542 14.83 2.95 27.64
N ASP A 543 14.62 1.62 27.75
CA ASP A 543 13.58 0.89 27.00
C ASP A 543 12.16 1.08 27.60
N TRP A 544 12.00 1.94 28.59
CA TRP A 544 10.72 2.29 29.16
C TRP A 544 10.14 3.51 28.47
N GLY A 545 8.89 3.38 28.02
CA GLY A 545 8.10 4.53 27.58
C GLY A 545 7.41 5.17 28.77
N GLY A 546 7.37 6.50 28.80
CA GLY A 546 6.65 7.28 29.78
C GLY A 546 5.51 8.06 29.13
N THR A 547 4.37 8.21 29.80
CA THR A 547 3.27 9.06 29.36
C THR A 547 2.77 9.94 30.50
N ALA A 548 2.42 11.17 30.18
CA ALA A 548 1.69 12.08 31.06
C ALA A 548 0.45 12.56 30.30
N SER A 549 -0.71 12.40 30.88
CA SER A 549 -1.97 12.79 30.23
C SER A 549 -2.96 13.34 31.24
N GLY A 550 -3.90 14.12 30.70
CA GLY A 550 -5.04 14.59 31.44
C GLY A 550 -6.26 14.64 30.53
N PHE A 551 -7.41 14.40 31.10
CA PHE A 551 -8.66 14.63 30.41
C PHE A 551 -9.76 15.20 31.32
N TYR A 552 -10.65 15.97 30.71
CA TYR A 552 -11.94 16.35 31.24
C TYR A 552 -13.01 15.77 30.33
N ARG A 553 -14.00 15.11 30.92
CA ARG A 553 -15.16 14.55 30.23
C ARG A 553 -16.43 14.94 30.96
N GLN A 554 -17.40 15.41 30.21
CA GLN A 554 -18.78 15.58 30.65
C GLN A 554 -19.64 14.57 29.88
N ARG A 555 -20.49 13.87 30.57
CA ARG A 555 -21.46 12.94 29.97
C ARG A 555 -22.82 13.13 30.56
N VAL A 556 -23.80 13.31 29.68
CA VAL A 556 -25.21 13.39 30.01
C VAL A 556 -25.81 11.99 29.95
N TYR A 557 -26.33 11.50 31.08
CA TYR A 557 -27.11 10.29 31.10
C TYR A 557 -28.61 10.64 31.25
N SER A 558 -29.49 9.68 30.99
CA SER A 558 -30.93 9.89 31.17
C SER A 558 -31.34 10.20 32.62
N GLN A 559 -30.49 9.88 33.57
CA GLN A 559 -30.78 9.97 35.01
C GLN A 559 -29.96 11.03 35.75
N ASN A 560 -28.78 11.39 35.26
CA ASN A 560 -27.86 12.36 35.87
C ASN A 560 -26.78 12.77 34.88
N ASP A 561 -26.07 13.81 35.20
CA ASP A 561 -24.84 14.21 34.52
C ASP A 561 -23.62 13.72 35.31
N GLU A 562 -22.58 13.31 34.59
CA GLU A 562 -21.27 12.95 35.14
C GLU A 562 -20.18 13.88 34.59
N GLU A 563 -19.49 14.58 35.45
CA GLU A 563 -18.28 15.31 35.15
C GLU A 563 -17.08 14.51 35.69
N ARG A 564 -16.04 14.37 34.85
CA ARG A 564 -14.85 13.61 35.24
C ARG A 564 -13.59 14.35 34.79
N LEU A 565 -12.70 14.60 35.75
CA LEU A 565 -11.37 15.18 35.48
C LEU A 565 -10.32 14.22 35.99
N ASN A 566 -9.32 13.92 35.17
CA ASN A 566 -8.20 13.13 35.61
C ASN A 566 -6.83 13.62 35.10
N GLY A 567 -5.80 13.30 35.90
CA GLY A 567 -4.40 13.38 35.54
C GLY A 567 -3.74 12.01 35.73
N GLN A 568 -2.97 11.57 34.74
CA GLN A 568 -2.38 10.24 34.72
C GLN A 568 -0.91 10.27 34.35
N LEU A 569 -0.11 9.48 35.05
CA LEU A 569 1.26 9.14 34.68
C LEU A 569 1.34 7.66 34.36
N GLY A 570 1.91 7.30 33.22
CA GLY A 570 2.03 5.92 32.76
C GLY A 570 3.46 5.52 32.45
N LEU A 571 3.78 4.25 32.66
CA LEU A 571 5.02 3.61 32.26
C LEU A 571 4.69 2.36 31.45
N GLY A 572 5.40 2.15 30.34
CA GLY A 572 5.21 0.97 29.49
C GLY A 572 6.52 0.43 28.96
N ARG A 573 6.58 -0.88 28.75
CA ARG A 573 7.72 -1.55 28.13
C ARG A 573 7.28 -2.69 27.22
N LYS A 574 7.92 -2.81 26.06
CA LYS A 574 7.79 -4.00 25.22
C LYS A 574 8.64 -5.14 25.78
N LEU A 575 8.05 -6.33 25.86
CA LEU A 575 8.68 -7.56 26.32
C LEU A 575 8.74 -8.55 25.15
N GLY A 576 9.74 -8.39 24.28
CA GLY A 576 9.84 -9.09 23.00
C GLY A 576 8.86 -8.55 21.94
N ASP A 577 8.51 -9.40 20.97
CA ASP A 577 7.76 -8.98 19.78
C ASP A 577 6.24 -8.85 20.03
N PHE A 578 5.71 -9.65 20.94
CA PHE A 578 4.26 -9.80 21.12
C PHE A 578 3.73 -9.27 22.44
N TRP A 579 4.56 -9.19 23.48
CA TRP A 579 4.14 -8.81 24.81
C TRP A 579 4.48 -7.35 25.10
N SER A 580 3.63 -6.70 25.87
CA SER A 580 3.90 -5.40 26.48
C SER A 580 3.38 -5.38 27.91
N PHE A 581 4.14 -4.71 28.77
CA PHE A 581 3.73 -4.37 30.13
C PHE A 581 3.39 -2.89 30.16
N ASN A 582 2.35 -2.54 30.88
CA ASN A 582 1.98 -1.16 31.18
C ASN A 582 1.58 -1.01 32.63
N SER A 583 1.85 0.15 33.20
CA SER A 583 1.39 0.56 34.51
C SER A 583 1.07 2.04 34.51
N ASN A 584 0.12 2.45 35.30
CA ASN A 584 -0.22 3.86 35.46
C ASN A 584 -0.69 4.20 36.87
N ALA A 585 -0.48 5.45 37.23
CA ALA A 585 -1.04 6.10 38.40
C ALA A 585 -1.94 7.24 37.94
N ARG A 586 -3.20 7.22 38.31
CA ARG A 586 -4.23 8.18 37.89
C ARG A 586 -4.88 8.80 39.11
N LEU A 587 -4.86 10.13 39.19
CA LEU A 587 -5.67 10.91 40.12
C LEU A 587 -6.94 11.30 39.40
N GLU A 588 -8.08 11.03 40.00
CA GLU A 588 -9.38 11.21 39.40
C GLU A 588 -10.33 11.95 40.32
N TRP A 589 -11.04 12.91 39.76
CA TRP A 589 -12.13 13.62 40.33
C TRP A 589 -13.38 13.37 39.51
N VAL A 590 -14.45 12.90 40.15
CA VAL A 590 -15.74 12.62 39.53
C VAL A 590 -16.82 13.32 40.28
N LYS A 591 -17.77 13.95 39.60
CA LYS A 591 -18.91 14.62 40.16
C LYS A 591 -20.18 14.22 39.45
N LEU A 592 -21.19 13.82 40.23
CA LEU A 592 -22.54 13.54 39.72
C LEU A 592 -23.45 14.74 40.02
N THR A 593 -24.19 15.19 38.98
CA THR A 593 -25.11 16.35 39.08
C THR A 593 -26.37 16.11 38.26
N ASP A 594 -27.28 17.05 38.29
CA ASP A 594 -28.48 17.13 37.44
C ASP A 594 -29.38 15.88 37.47
N PHE A 595 -29.64 15.39 38.68
CA PHE A 595 -30.45 14.21 38.92
C PHE A 595 -31.88 14.38 38.45
N GLN A 596 -32.34 13.47 37.60
CA GLN A 596 -33.68 13.42 37.07
C GLN A 596 -34.60 12.60 37.95
N THR A 597 -35.92 12.83 37.82
CA THR A 597 -36.92 11.94 38.44
C THR A 597 -36.73 10.51 37.96
N GLY A 598 -36.67 9.54 38.87
CA GLY A 598 -36.39 8.15 38.54
C GLY A 598 -34.91 7.74 38.68
N THR A 599 -34.04 8.63 39.13
CA THR A 599 -32.66 8.29 39.45
C THR A 599 -32.58 7.21 40.54
N PRO A 600 -31.81 6.12 40.35
CA PRO A 600 -31.56 5.11 41.38
C PRO A 600 -31.01 5.71 42.66
N ILE A 601 -31.47 5.16 43.82
CA ILE A 601 -31.07 5.67 45.11
C ILE A 601 -29.54 5.57 45.34
N GLU A 602 -28.89 4.56 44.81
CA GLU A 602 -27.43 4.38 44.87
C GLU A 602 -26.69 5.49 44.12
N ILE A 603 -27.20 5.93 42.99
CA ILE A 603 -26.63 7.04 42.23
C ILE A 603 -26.88 8.34 42.96
N TYR A 604 -28.08 8.55 43.43
CA TYR A 604 -28.48 9.73 44.17
C TYR A 604 -27.69 9.92 45.47
N ASN A 605 -27.39 8.82 46.19
CA ASN A 605 -26.59 8.85 47.41
C ASN A 605 -25.10 9.17 47.16
N GLN A 606 -24.65 9.12 45.92
CA GLN A 606 -23.27 9.45 45.48
C GLN A 606 -23.17 10.80 44.81
N ALA A 607 -24.22 11.64 44.96
CA ALA A 607 -24.20 13.01 44.45
C ALA A 607 -23.05 13.82 45.05
N GLY A 608 -22.50 14.74 44.27
CA GLY A 608 -21.34 15.57 44.60
C GLY A 608 -20.00 14.99 44.14
N PRO A 609 -18.91 15.65 44.54
CA PRO A 609 -17.60 15.26 44.08
C PRO A 609 -17.01 14.07 44.84
N SER A 610 -16.31 13.20 44.17
CA SER A 610 -15.49 12.12 44.72
C SER A 610 -14.06 12.19 44.15
N THR A 611 -13.07 11.96 44.98
CA THR A 611 -11.67 12.01 44.59
C THR A 611 -10.94 10.73 44.99
N PHE A 612 -10.24 10.12 44.07
CA PHE A 612 -9.52 8.89 44.35
C PHE A 612 -8.30 8.74 43.40
N THR A 613 -7.34 7.95 43.83
CA THR A 613 -6.17 7.56 43.04
C THR A 613 -6.33 6.12 42.59
N VAL A 614 -6.00 5.84 41.34
CA VAL A 614 -6.01 4.49 40.77
C VAL A 614 -4.59 4.12 40.37
N LEU A 615 -4.06 3.05 40.98
CA LEU A 615 -2.81 2.42 40.56
C LEU A 615 -3.17 1.18 39.74
N ALA A 616 -2.77 1.18 38.47
CA ALA A 616 -3.07 0.08 37.55
C ALA A 616 -1.79 -0.53 36.96
N ALA A 617 -1.80 -1.84 36.77
CA ALA A 617 -0.78 -2.58 36.04
C ALA A 617 -1.42 -3.64 35.16
N GLY A 618 -0.83 -3.87 33.99
CA GLY A 618 -1.35 -4.84 33.06
C GLY A 618 -0.31 -5.37 32.08
N VAL A 619 -0.64 -6.51 31.50
CA VAL A 619 0.13 -7.13 30.42
C VAL A 619 -0.79 -7.35 29.22
N GLN A 620 -0.29 -7.05 28.03
CA GLN A 620 -0.96 -7.30 26.77
C GLN A 620 -0.10 -8.20 25.89
N ARG A 621 -0.73 -9.19 25.29
CA ARG A 621 -0.15 -9.98 24.21
C ARG A 621 -0.90 -9.69 22.91
N ASN A 622 -0.18 -9.30 21.87
CA ASN A 622 -0.77 -8.97 20.58
C ASN A 622 -0.03 -9.68 19.45
N THR A 623 -0.73 -10.57 18.74
CA THR A 623 -0.20 -11.36 17.62
C THR A 623 -0.98 -11.14 16.31
N VAL A 624 -1.82 -10.10 16.21
CA VAL A 624 -2.63 -9.86 15.02
C VAL A 624 -1.76 -9.48 13.81
N ASP A 625 -2.13 -9.99 12.65
CA ASP A 625 -1.46 -9.76 11.37
C ASP A 625 -1.60 -8.30 10.90
N ASN A 626 -2.74 -7.69 11.12
CA ASN A 626 -3.02 -6.30 10.74
C ASN A 626 -3.83 -5.60 11.84
N ARG A 627 -3.33 -4.46 12.33
CA ARG A 627 -4.01 -3.72 13.41
C ARG A 627 -5.30 -3.05 12.95
N ALA A 628 -5.38 -2.61 11.70
CA ALA A 628 -6.56 -1.91 11.17
C ALA A 628 -7.69 -2.88 10.79
N ARG A 629 -7.35 -4.02 10.19
CA ARG A 629 -8.28 -5.08 9.76
C ARG A 629 -7.67 -6.45 10.06
N PRO A 630 -7.79 -6.93 11.30
CA PRO A 630 -7.22 -8.22 11.66
C PRO A 630 -7.90 -9.37 10.92
N GLY A 631 -7.10 -10.19 10.23
CA GLY A 631 -7.55 -11.43 9.61
C GLY A 631 -7.18 -12.65 10.43
N SER A 632 -6.08 -12.57 11.20
CA SER A 632 -5.59 -13.67 12.02
C SER A 632 -4.84 -13.17 13.24
N GLY A 633 -4.68 -14.04 14.23
CA GLY A 633 -3.98 -13.74 15.47
C GLY A 633 -4.91 -13.43 16.64
N SER A 634 -4.34 -12.99 17.75
CA SER A 634 -5.10 -12.73 18.97
C SER A 634 -4.55 -11.55 19.76
N ILE A 635 -5.43 -10.94 20.54
CA ILE A 635 -5.11 -9.92 21.55
C ILE A 635 -5.59 -10.46 22.91
N MET A 636 -4.72 -10.44 23.89
CA MET A 636 -5.03 -10.79 25.29
C MET A 636 -4.59 -9.63 26.17
N ASP A 637 -5.48 -9.16 27.00
CA ASP A 637 -5.26 -8.11 27.99
C ASP A 637 -5.57 -8.65 29.39
N LEU A 638 -4.64 -8.50 30.32
CA LEU A 638 -4.82 -8.80 31.74
C LEU A 638 -4.42 -7.59 32.55
N GLY A 639 -5.29 -7.12 33.42
CA GLY A 639 -5.06 -5.91 34.20
C GLY A 639 -5.57 -6.03 35.61
N VAL A 640 -4.85 -5.41 36.51
CA VAL A 640 -5.23 -5.22 37.92
C VAL A 640 -5.18 -3.73 38.26
N SER A 641 -6.11 -3.26 39.06
CA SER A 641 -6.11 -1.86 39.51
C SER A 641 -6.45 -1.81 41.00
N GLN A 642 -5.80 -0.91 41.73
CA GLN A 642 -6.09 -0.59 43.12
C GLN A 642 -6.60 0.85 43.20
N TYR A 643 -7.81 1.02 43.71
CA TYR A 643 -8.41 2.31 43.99
C TYR A 643 -8.09 2.71 45.44
N LEU A 644 -7.77 3.97 45.68
CA LEU A 644 -7.36 4.56 46.94
C LEU A 644 -7.96 5.96 47.12
N GLY A 645 -8.54 6.28 48.21
CA GLY A 645 -9.13 7.59 48.49
C GLY A 645 -10.55 7.45 49.03
N ASP A 646 -11.48 8.21 48.47
CA ASP A 646 -12.91 8.13 48.90
C ASP A 646 -13.47 6.72 48.75
N TYR A 647 -12.91 5.96 47.81
CA TYR A 647 -13.19 4.55 47.59
C TYR A 647 -11.87 3.76 47.57
N THR A 648 -11.84 2.63 48.27
CA THR A 648 -10.63 1.78 48.36
C THR A 648 -11.01 0.33 48.08
N TYR A 649 -10.59 -0.18 46.91
CA TYR A 649 -10.84 -1.56 46.49
C TYR A 649 -9.92 -1.94 45.31
N PRO A 650 -9.60 -3.23 45.18
CA PRO A 650 -8.95 -3.73 43.98
C PRO A 650 -9.95 -4.16 42.90
N THR A 651 -9.49 -4.14 41.63
CA THR A 651 -10.24 -4.70 40.49
C THR A 651 -9.32 -5.55 39.63
N VAL A 652 -9.90 -6.57 39.01
CA VAL A 652 -9.23 -7.41 38.02
C VAL A 652 -10.05 -7.38 36.72
N ARG A 653 -9.38 -7.27 35.59
CA ARG A 653 -10.00 -7.34 34.26
C ARG A 653 -9.19 -8.25 33.36
N ALA A 654 -9.88 -9.06 32.57
CA ALA A 654 -9.30 -9.91 31.55
C ALA A 654 -10.09 -9.75 30.24
N ALA A 655 -9.41 -9.64 29.12
CA ALA A 655 -10.05 -9.63 27.81
C ALA A 655 -9.22 -10.50 26.84
N TYR A 656 -9.90 -11.24 25.99
CA TYR A 656 -9.30 -12.04 24.93
C TYR A 656 -10.11 -11.90 23.65
N THR A 657 -9.44 -11.53 22.58
CA THR A 657 -10.03 -11.48 21.23
C THR A 657 -9.17 -12.26 20.28
N THR A 658 -9.75 -13.14 19.48
CA THR A 658 -9.04 -13.88 18.43
C THR A 658 -9.74 -13.72 17.09
N PHE A 659 -8.94 -13.70 16.05
CA PHE A 659 -9.36 -13.54 14.67
C PHE A 659 -8.92 -14.76 13.87
N LEU A 660 -9.84 -15.33 13.10
CA LEU A 660 -9.62 -16.50 12.26
C LEU A 660 -10.15 -16.19 10.86
N THR A 661 -9.31 -16.29 9.86
CA THR A 661 -9.76 -16.24 8.46
C THR A 661 -10.44 -17.56 8.13
N LEU A 662 -11.75 -17.54 7.90
CA LEU A 662 -12.54 -18.71 7.52
C LEU A 662 -12.41 -19.01 6.03
N ASP A 663 -12.36 -17.94 5.23
CA ASP A 663 -12.30 -18.01 3.79
C ASP A 663 -11.62 -16.76 3.22
N GLU A 664 -10.95 -16.91 2.10
CA GLU A 664 -10.41 -15.81 1.32
C GLU A 664 -10.91 -15.97 -0.12
N ASP A 665 -11.63 -14.99 -0.62
CA ASP A 665 -12.19 -15.04 -1.96
C ASP A 665 -11.11 -14.78 -3.03
N PHE A 666 -11.48 -14.96 -4.30
CA PHE A 666 -10.57 -14.76 -5.43
C PHE A 666 -10.08 -13.30 -5.59
N LEU A 667 -10.56 -12.37 -4.76
CA LEU A 667 -10.13 -10.97 -4.70
C LEU A 667 -9.17 -10.70 -3.54
N GLY A 668 -8.83 -11.73 -2.78
CA GLY A 668 -8.05 -11.59 -1.55
C GLY A 668 -8.86 -11.00 -0.39
N ARG A 669 -10.22 -10.94 -0.50
CA ARG A 669 -11.06 -10.47 0.58
C ARG A 669 -11.33 -11.60 1.55
N LYS A 670 -11.13 -11.31 2.84
CA LYS A 670 -11.22 -12.31 3.89
C LYS A 670 -12.60 -12.32 4.54
N THR A 671 -13.18 -13.50 4.66
CA THR A 671 -14.26 -13.75 5.62
C THR A 671 -13.60 -14.08 6.95
N THR A 672 -13.85 -13.27 7.97
CA THR A 672 -13.20 -13.40 9.27
C THR A 672 -14.18 -13.77 10.37
N LEU A 673 -13.79 -14.71 11.23
CA LEU A 673 -14.45 -14.98 12.49
C LEU A 673 -13.69 -14.26 13.61
N ARG A 674 -14.38 -13.42 14.34
CA ARG A 674 -13.90 -12.78 15.56
C ARG A 674 -14.59 -13.44 16.75
N LEU A 675 -13.81 -13.96 17.68
CA LEU A 675 -14.29 -14.40 18.99
C LEU A 675 -13.74 -13.44 20.05
N ASN A 676 -14.59 -13.01 20.95
CA ASN A 676 -14.27 -12.03 21.98
C ASN A 676 -14.83 -12.50 23.32
N ALA A 677 -14.02 -12.49 24.36
CA ALA A 677 -14.44 -12.78 25.73
C ALA A 677 -13.83 -11.72 26.66
N GLN A 678 -14.62 -11.22 27.60
CA GLN A 678 -14.20 -10.24 28.59
C GLN A 678 -14.77 -10.62 29.95
N SER A 679 -14.00 -10.39 31.01
CA SER A 679 -14.45 -10.57 32.38
C SER A 679 -13.83 -9.53 33.29
N GLY A 680 -14.54 -9.13 34.31
CA GLY A 680 -14.06 -8.21 35.33
C GLY A 680 -14.67 -8.50 36.67
N TYR A 681 -13.91 -8.21 37.73
CA TYR A 681 -14.41 -8.33 39.11
C TYR A 681 -13.91 -7.17 39.98
N LEU A 682 -14.84 -6.58 40.71
CA LEU A 682 -14.60 -5.57 41.74
C LEU A 682 -14.70 -6.22 43.09
N PHE A 683 -13.65 -6.15 43.91
CA PHE A 683 -13.61 -6.79 45.24
C PHE A 683 -14.23 -5.91 46.35
N SER A 684 -15.33 -5.19 46.01
CA SER A 684 -16.05 -4.37 47.01
C SER A 684 -17.44 -4.03 46.58
N SER A 685 -18.39 -4.22 47.45
CA SER A 685 -19.78 -3.78 47.29
C SER A 685 -19.95 -2.26 47.45
N SER A 686 -18.96 -1.57 48.09
CA SER A 686 -18.97 -0.12 48.26
C SER A 686 -18.36 0.65 47.07
N ALA A 687 -18.03 -0.05 45.98
CA ALA A 687 -17.55 0.58 44.75
C ALA A 687 -18.62 1.55 44.21
N PRO A 688 -18.23 2.77 43.78
CA PRO A 688 -19.17 3.74 43.26
C PRO A 688 -19.81 3.27 41.97
N VAL A 689 -21.07 3.66 41.74
CA VAL A 689 -21.86 3.23 40.58
C VAL A 689 -21.22 3.59 39.27
N PHE A 690 -20.46 4.68 39.18
CA PHE A 690 -19.76 5.13 37.98
C PHE A 690 -18.50 4.31 37.67
N GLU A 691 -18.05 3.44 38.58
CA GLU A 691 -16.91 2.53 38.36
C GLU A 691 -17.33 1.04 38.24
N ARG A 692 -18.61 0.73 38.56
CA ARG A 692 -19.15 -0.63 38.43
C ARG A 692 -19.25 -1.07 36.96
N PHE A 693 -19.41 -2.34 36.75
CA PHE A 693 -19.58 -2.91 35.43
C PHE A 693 -20.99 -2.77 34.90
N TYR A 694 -21.09 -2.54 33.59
CA TYR A 694 -22.33 -2.51 32.83
C TYR A 694 -22.10 -3.20 31.49
N LEU A 695 -23.16 -3.80 30.90
CA LEU A 695 -23.19 -4.26 29.51
C LEU A 695 -24.31 -3.53 28.76
N GLY A 696 -24.26 -3.58 27.44
CA GLY A 696 -25.22 -2.92 26.54
C GLY A 696 -24.51 -1.99 25.55
N GLY A 697 -25.27 -1.37 24.66
CA GLY A 697 -24.75 -0.55 23.59
C GLY A 697 -23.81 -1.33 22.66
N ARG A 698 -22.57 -0.85 22.48
CA ARG A 698 -21.56 -1.50 21.62
C ARG A 698 -21.00 -2.82 22.19
N THR A 699 -21.11 -3.06 23.50
CA THR A 699 -20.54 -4.27 24.10
C THR A 699 -21.48 -5.46 24.00
N LEU A 700 -22.75 -5.30 24.31
CA LEU A 700 -23.79 -6.30 24.18
C LEU A 700 -24.91 -5.70 23.31
N ARG A 701 -24.80 -5.86 22.00
CA ARG A 701 -25.73 -5.29 21.02
C ARG A 701 -27.14 -5.87 21.20
N GLY A 702 -28.16 -5.08 20.93
CA GLY A 702 -29.56 -5.44 21.23
C GLY A 702 -30.06 -4.93 22.58
N PHE A 703 -29.14 -4.45 23.42
CA PHE A 703 -29.44 -3.78 24.68
C PHE A 703 -28.97 -2.33 24.62
N ALA A 704 -29.68 -1.42 25.24
CA ALA A 704 -29.33 -0.02 25.33
C ALA A 704 -28.00 0.18 26.08
N PHE A 705 -27.39 1.33 25.93
CA PHE A 705 -26.17 1.67 26.66
C PHE A 705 -26.41 1.57 28.17
N ARG A 706 -25.59 0.80 28.91
CA ARG A 706 -25.79 0.42 30.34
C ARG A 706 -27.08 -0.35 30.57
N GLY A 707 -27.78 -0.85 29.59
CA GLY A 707 -29.08 -1.47 29.68
C GLY A 707 -29.12 -2.82 30.40
N VAL A 708 -27.95 -3.42 30.67
CA VAL A 708 -27.81 -4.69 31.40
C VAL A 708 -26.96 -4.47 32.62
N SER A 709 -27.57 -4.57 33.78
CA SER A 709 -26.93 -4.55 35.09
C SER A 709 -27.93 -4.88 36.21
N PRO A 710 -27.47 -5.13 37.42
CA PRO A 710 -28.35 -5.08 38.61
C PRO A 710 -29.16 -3.80 38.68
N GLN A 711 -30.36 -3.89 39.16
CA GLN A 711 -31.33 -2.80 39.20
C GLN A 711 -31.55 -2.31 40.65
N SER A 712 -31.88 -1.04 40.76
CA SER A 712 -32.19 -0.43 42.05
C SER A 712 -33.46 0.40 42.02
N VAL A 713 -33.92 0.75 43.19
CA VAL A 713 -35.17 1.51 43.44
C VAL A 713 -34.98 2.97 43.05
N ALA A 714 -35.88 3.51 42.25
CA ALA A 714 -35.89 4.92 41.86
C ALA A 714 -36.40 5.85 42.97
N VAL A 715 -35.86 7.07 43.01
CA VAL A 715 -36.37 8.16 43.86
C VAL A 715 -37.38 8.98 43.07
N LEU A 716 -38.64 8.95 43.49
CA LEU A 716 -39.76 9.60 42.77
C LEU A 716 -39.95 11.09 43.10
N ASN A 717 -39.50 11.56 44.27
CA ASN A 717 -39.64 12.94 44.70
C ASN A 717 -38.30 13.69 44.59
N GLN A 718 -38.28 14.77 43.81
CA GLN A 718 -37.20 15.75 43.82
C GLN A 718 -37.21 16.53 45.12
N GLN A 719 -36.62 15.97 46.17
CA GLN A 719 -36.23 16.78 47.31
C GLN A 719 -34.78 17.28 47.12
N PRO A 720 -34.45 18.44 47.66
CA PRO A 720 -33.04 18.84 47.69
C PRO A 720 -32.18 17.75 48.30
N TRP A 721 -30.98 17.56 47.79
CA TRP A 721 -30.00 16.58 48.26
C TRP A 721 -30.06 16.33 49.76
N PRO A 722 -30.30 15.10 50.25
CA PRO A 722 -30.31 14.83 51.68
C PRO A 722 -28.89 14.92 52.22
N ALA A 723 -28.77 15.62 53.38
CA ALA A 723 -27.49 15.71 54.08
C ALA A 723 -26.98 14.35 54.63
N THR A 724 -27.81 13.33 54.57
CA THR A 724 -27.50 11.95 54.99
C THR A 724 -27.96 10.94 53.93
N PRO A 725 -27.13 9.91 53.59
CA PRO A 725 -27.54 8.87 52.67
C PRO A 725 -28.83 8.18 53.07
N ILE A 726 -29.71 7.90 52.12
CA ILE A 726 -30.93 7.14 52.33
C ILE A 726 -30.53 5.66 52.51
N PRO A 727 -30.90 5.01 53.65
CA PRO A 727 -30.56 3.61 53.88
C PRO A 727 -31.28 2.68 52.87
N LEU A 728 -30.57 1.78 52.20
CA LEU A 728 -31.07 0.79 51.26
C LEU A 728 -31.93 -0.32 51.92
N THR A 729 -32.01 -0.39 53.24
CA THR A 729 -32.55 -1.53 53.98
C THR A 729 -34.04 -1.52 54.17
N SER A 730 -34.80 -0.54 53.68
CA SER A 730 -36.23 -0.54 53.79
C SER A 730 -36.93 -0.24 52.47
N PRO A 731 -37.45 -1.25 51.78
CA PRO A 731 -38.29 -1.05 50.59
C PRO A 731 -39.66 -0.44 50.93
N PHE A 732 -40.04 -0.40 52.25
CA PHE A 732 -41.26 0.21 52.78
C PHE A 732 -40.86 1.24 53.82
N GLY A 733 -40.46 2.42 53.32
CA GLY A 733 -39.96 3.45 54.23
C GLY A 733 -40.91 3.99 55.21
N ASN A 734 -40.92 3.38 56.35
CA ASN A 734 -41.27 4.08 57.58
C ASN A 734 -40.05 4.83 58.11
N SER A 735 -39.82 6.01 57.58
CA SER A 735 -38.88 6.93 58.24
C SER A 735 -39.52 7.51 59.49
N PRO A 736 -38.95 7.28 60.66
CA PRO A 736 -39.48 7.84 61.91
C PRO A 736 -39.31 9.36 62.03
N ALA A 737 -38.66 9.98 61.07
CA ALA A 737 -38.13 11.34 61.18
C ALA A 737 -39.08 12.45 60.71
N ASN A 738 -40.19 12.14 59.98
CA ASN A 738 -41.15 13.16 59.58
C ASN A 738 -42.59 12.63 59.59
N PRO A 739 -43.33 12.84 60.61
CA PRO A 739 -44.74 12.42 60.73
C PRO A 739 -45.67 13.14 59.72
N ASN A 740 -45.22 14.17 59.02
CA ASN A 740 -46.00 14.96 58.05
C ASN A 740 -45.64 14.69 56.63
N ALA A 741 -44.73 13.79 56.34
CA ALA A 741 -44.41 13.40 54.97
C ALA A 741 -45.49 12.42 54.44
N VAL A 742 -46.53 12.99 53.88
CA VAL A 742 -47.68 12.27 53.34
C VAL A 742 -47.47 11.93 51.89
N THR A 743 -46.48 11.15 51.59
CA THR A 743 -46.48 10.37 50.36
C THR A 743 -45.56 9.15 50.51
N PRO A 744 -46.07 7.93 50.40
CA PRO A 744 -45.24 6.76 50.36
C PRO A 744 -44.39 6.84 49.13
N VAL A 745 -43.08 6.76 49.29
CA VAL A 745 -42.17 6.49 48.15
C VAL A 745 -42.57 5.12 47.63
N GLN A 746 -43.38 5.08 46.58
CA GLN A 746 -43.63 3.82 45.91
C GLN A 746 -42.34 3.45 45.16
N PRO A 747 -41.75 2.29 45.39
CA PRO A 747 -40.61 1.82 44.61
C PRO A 747 -41.06 1.64 43.16
N TYR A 748 -40.47 2.39 42.25
CA TYR A 748 -40.68 2.23 40.81
C TYR A 748 -39.52 1.46 40.24
N TRP A 749 -39.80 0.29 39.73
CA TRP A 749 -38.80 -0.67 39.25
C TRP A 749 -38.61 -0.63 37.73
N GLU A 750 -38.71 0.46 37.06
CA GLU A 750 -38.45 0.50 35.64
C GLU A 750 -37.02 0.93 35.35
N GLY A 751 -36.23 -0.01 34.87
CA GLY A 751 -34.99 0.26 34.12
C GLY A 751 -33.92 1.11 34.82
N ASN A 752 -33.66 0.89 36.13
CA ASN A 752 -32.78 1.68 36.96
C ASN A 752 -31.40 1.00 37.18
N PRO A 753 -30.51 0.98 36.14
CA PRO A 753 -29.27 0.26 36.19
C PRO A 753 -28.26 0.94 37.14
N VAL A 754 -27.65 0.16 38.04
CA VAL A 754 -26.68 0.63 39.03
C VAL A 754 -25.30 -0.01 38.90
N GLY A 755 -25.15 -0.91 37.91
CA GLY A 755 -23.90 -1.64 37.68
C GLY A 755 -23.64 -2.73 38.71
N GLY A 756 -22.87 -3.74 38.32
CA GLY A 756 -22.52 -4.87 39.19
C GLY A 756 -21.02 -4.96 39.48
N GLN A 757 -20.68 -5.81 40.44
CA GLN A 757 -19.28 -6.08 40.80
C GLN A 757 -18.60 -7.08 39.83
N PHE A 758 -19.36 -7.95 39.22
CA PHE A 758 -18.91 -8.96 38.27
C PHE A 758 -19.47 -8.69 36.89
N MET A 759 -18.64 -8.91 35.89
CA MET A 759 -19.04 -8.87 34.48
C MET A 759 -18.41 -10.04 33.74
N PHE A 760 -19.19 -10.70 32.90
CA PHE A 760 -18.72 -11.62 31.89
C PHE A 760 -19.42 -11.32 30.57
N PHE A 761 -18.65 -11.29 29.51
CA PHE A 761 -19.12 -11.11 28.13
C PHE A 761 -18.43 -12.09 27.23
N ALA A 762 -19.16 -12.69 26.28
CA ALA A 762 -18.67 -13.51 25.21
C ALA A 762 -19.41 -13.17 23.90
N GLY A 763 -18.67 -12.91 22.84
CA GLY A 763 -19.21 -12.56 21.53
C GLY A 763 -18.55 -13.34 20.41
N ALA A 764 -19.33 -13.70 19.40
CA ALA A 764 -18.88 -14.28 18.16
C ALA A 764 -19.42 -13.46 16.98
N GLN A 765 -18.56 -13.07 16.07
CA GLN A 765 -18.93 -12.29 14.89
C GLN A 765 -18.25 -12.85 13.66
N VAL A 766 -19.04 -13.10 12.62
CA VAL A 766 -18.53 -13.40 11.28
C VAL A 766 -18.70 -12.16 10.42
N GLU A 767 -17.61 -11.70 9.84
CA GLU A 767 -17.60 -10.59 8.90
C GLU A 767 -17.37 -11.10 7.48
N LEU A 768 -18.34 -10.83 6.59
CA LEU A 768 -18.36 -11.28 5.21
C LEU A 768 -18.21 -10.07 4.30
N PRO A 769 -17.21 -10.04 3.41
CA PRO A 769 -17.09 -9.00 2.40
C PRO A 769 -18.18 -9.17 1.34
N VAL A 770 -19.07 -8.19 1.23
CA VAL A 770 -20.17 -8.21 0.25
C VAL A 770 -19.79 -7.43 -0.98
N PHE A 771 -19.19 -6.25 -0.79
CA PHE A 771 -18.97 -5.32 -1.85
C PHE A 771 -17.61 -4.66 -1.78
N MET A 772 -16.67 -5.04 -2.68
CA MET A 772 -15.27 -4.62 -2.65
C MET A 772 -14.70 -4.73 -1.22
N ASP A 773 -13.75 -3.84 -0.88
CA ASP A 773 -13.29 -3.67 0.51
C ASP A 773 -14.07 -2.57 1.25
N ALA A 774 -15.18 -2.10 0.65
CA ALA A 774 -15.93 -0.95 1.13
C ALA A 774 -17.15 -1.35 1.97
N VAL A 775 -17.81 -2.48 1.67
CA VAL A 775 -19.03 -2.91 2.37
C VAL A 775 -18.91 -4.35 2.81
N ASN A 776 -18.95 -4.55 4.12
CA ASN A 776 -19.01 -5.88 4.71
C ASN A 776 -20.31 -6.05 5.46
N THR A 777 -20.84 -7.28 5.49
CA THR A 777 -21.94 -7.68 6.36
C THR A 777 -21.37 -8.43 7.54
N VAL A 778 -21.92 -8.19 8.73
CA VAL A 778 -21.58 -8.93 9.93
C VAL A 778 -22.80 -9.71 10.42
N LEU A 779 -22.56 -10.94 10.85
CA LEU A 779 -23.51 -11.74 11.62
C LEU A 779 -22.88 -11.98 12.99
N PHE A 780 -23.64 -11.80 14.03
CA PHE A 780 -23.08 -11.91 15.37
C PHE A 780 -24.04 -12.49 16.39
N VAL A 781 -23.44 -13.05 17.43
CA VAL A 781 -24.09 -13.45 18.69
C VAL A 781 -23.28 -12.83 19.82
N ASP A 782 -23.94 -12.05 20.63
CA ASP A 782 -23.35 -11.45 21.84
C ASP A 782 -24.06 -12.03 23.06
N SER A 783 -23.32 -12.30 24.12
CA SER A 783 -23.86 -12.88 25.33
C SER A 783 -23.09 -12.41 26.55
N GLY A 784 -23.72 -12.35 27.72
CA GLY A 784 -23.05 -11.92 28.91
C GLY A 784 -23.96 -11.70 30.09
N THR A 785 -23.37 -11.38 31.23
CA THR A 785 -24.03 -11.06 32.49
C THR A 785 -23.29 -9.96 33.22
N VAL A 786 -24.01 -9.22 34.02
CA VAL A 786 -23.48 -8.31 35.04
C VAL A 786 -24.24 -8.59 36.32
N ASP A 787 -23.52 -8.84 37.40
CA ASP A 787 -24.09 -9.22 38.69
C ASP A 787 -23.28 -8.63 39.88
N ASP A 788 -23.80 -8.64 41.06
CA ASP A 788 -23.11 -8.25 42.31
C ASP A 788 -22.20 -9.34 42.87
N SER A 789 -22.34 -10.56 42.38
CA SER A 789 -21.50 -11.72 42.74
C SER A 789 -21.04 -12.44 41.47
N VAL A 790 -20.06 -13.32 41.60
CA VAL A 790 -19.65 -14.19 40.48
C VAL A 790 -20.74 -15.21 40.21
N SER A 791 -21.65 -14.88 39.31
CA SER A 791 -22.82 -15.68 38.93
C SER A 791 -23.05 -15.59 37.41
N LEU A 792 -23.64 -16.63 36.86
CA LEU A 792 -24.15 -16.70 35.49
C LEU A 792 -25.67 -16.93 35.47
N ASP A 793 -26.36 -16.74 36.60
CA ASP A 793 -27.79 -17.02 36.74
C ASP A 793 -28.66 -16.07 35.91
N GLN A 794 -28.22 -14.79 35.81
CA GLN A 794 -28.89 -13.77 35.00
C GLN A 794 -28.12 -13.57 33.68
N TYR A 795 -28.19 -14.52 32.76
CA TYR A 795 -27.44 -14.49 31.53
C TYR A 795 -28.28 -13.93 30.36
N ARG A 796 -27.73 -13.04 29.57
CA ARG A 796 -28.37 -12.41 28.42
C ARG A 796 -27.72 -12.90 27.12
N VAL A 797 -28.54 -13.01 26.09
CA VAL A 797 -28.09 -13.39 24.74
C VAL A 797 -28.80 -12.54 23.71
N SER A 798 -28.06 -12.01 22.76
CA SER A 798 -28.61 -11.34 21.60
C SER A 798 -28.02 -11.91 20.31
N VAL A 799 -28.80 -11.87 19.25
CA VAL A 799 -28.38 -12.24 17.90
C VAL A 799 -28.65 -11.09 16.95
N GLY A 800 -27.80 -10.91 15.97
CA GLY A 800 -27.95 -9.78 15.08
C GLY A 800 -27.15 -9.87 13.78
N ALA A 801 -27.46 -8.90 12.93
CA ALA A 801 -26.76 -8.67 11.69
C ALA A 801 -26.47 -7.18 11.53
N GLY A 802 -25.43 -6.85 10.81
CA GLY A 802 -25.07 -5.47 10.59
C GLY A 802 -24.29 -5.22 9.30
N LEU A 803 -24.12 -3.95 8.98
CA LEU A 803 -23.32 -3.49 7.87
C LEU A 803 -22.08 -2.71 8.38
N ARG A 804 -20.98 -2.88 7.71
CA ARG A 804 -19.74 -2.14 7.91
C ARG A 804 -19.36 -1.44 6.62
N LEU A 805 -19.39 -0.12 6.63
CA LEU A 805 -19.02 0.71 5.48
C LEU A 805 -17.63 1.28 5.72
N TYR A 806 -16.67 0.82 4.93
CA TYR A 806 -15.29 1.31 4.96
C TYR A 806 -15.10 2.34 3.86
N ILE A 807 -14.93 3.60 4.22
CA ILE A 807 -14.71 4.69 3.27
C ILE A 807 -13.23 5.09 3.35
N PRO A 808 -12.41 4.83 2.33
CA PRO A 808 -10.96 5.03 2.39
C PRO A 808 -10.54 6.45 2.76
N MET A 809 -11.34 7.46 2.41
CA MET A 809 -11.09 8.86 2.75
C MET A 809 -11.41 9.21 4.20
N MET A 810 -12.17 8.36 4.90
CA MET A 810 -12.66 8.61 6.28
C MET A 810 -11.88 7.82 7.34
N GLY A 811 -10.73 7.26 6.99
CA GLY A 811 -9.89 6.50 7.91
C GLY A 811 -10.22 5.00 7.98
N PRO A 812 -9.57 4.25 8.89
CA PRO A 812 -9.69 2.80 8.95
C PRO A 812 -10.96 2.30 9.67
N ALA A 813 -11.65 3.15 10.45
CA ALA A 813 -12.84 2.79 11.19
C ALA A 813 -14.08 2.74 10.26
N PRO A 814 -14.89 1.67 10.30
CA PRO A 814 -16.10 1.59 9.50
C PRO A 814 -17.26 2.38 10.12
N ILE A 815 -18.15 2.88 9.28
CA ILE A 815 -19.50 3.21 9.71
C ILE A 815 -20.24 1.90 10.00
N ALA A 816 -20.72 1.74 11.23
CA ALA A 816 -21.39 0.53 11.70
C ALA A 816 -22.89 0.75 11.84
N LEU A 817 -23.66 -0.16 11.26
CA LEU A 817 -25.11 -0.23 11.38
C LEU A 817 -25.45 -1.64 11.88
N ASP A 818 -25.96 -1.79 13.08
CA ASP A 818 -26.26 -3.08 13.67
C ASP A 818 -27.74 -3.18 14.03
N PHE A 819 -28.34 -4.31 13.66
CA PHE A 819 -29.65 -4.75 14.10
C PHE A 819 -29.50 -5.98 14.97
N ALA A 820 -29.92 -5.91 16.22
CA ALA A 820 -29.79 -7.01 17.17
C ALA A 820 -31.09 -7.19 17.97
N VAL A 821 -31.47 -8.44 18.18
CA VAL A 821 -32.64 -8.82 18.93
C VAL A 821 -32.20 -9.61 20.17
N PRO A 822 -32.54 -9.18 21.36
CA PRO A 822 -32.36 -9.97 22.58
C PRO A 822 -33.18 -11.25 22.49
N VAL A 823 -32.52 -12.40 22.56
CA VAL A 823 -33.16 -13.72 22.60
C VAL A 823 -33.38 -14.18 24.02
N LEU A 824 -32.45 -13.83 24.90
CA LEU A 824 -32.57 -14.05 26.34
C LEU A 824 -32.28 -12.72 27.04
N LYS A 825 -33.25 -12.26 27.86
CA LYS A 825 -33.18 -11.01 28.61
C LYS A 825 -33.92 -11.14 29.91
N GLU A 826 -33.60 -10.27 30.86
CA GLU A 826 -34.36 -10.11 32.09
C GLU A 826 -35.49 -9.06 31.96
N GLU A 827 -36.41 -9.06 32.89
CA GLU A 827 -37.63 -8.23 32.85
C GLU A 827 -37.33 -6.72 32.80
N PHE A 828 -36.29 -6.26 33.48
CA PHE A 828 -35.92 -4.84 33.58
C PHE A 828 -34.78 -4.42 32.70
N ASP A 829 -34.31 -5.29 31.80
CA ASP A 829 -33.27 -4.93 30.86
C ASP A 829 -33.78 -3.91 29.84
N SER A 830 -33.02 -2.85 29.63
CA SER A 830 -33.32 -1.85 28.62
C SER A 830 -32.79 -2.33 27.25
N THR A 831 -33.71 -2.48 26.29
CA THR A 831 -33.38 -3.03 24.94
C THR A 831 -33.29 -1.97 23.87
N GLN A 832 -32.40 -2.17 22.90
CA GLN A 832 -32.21 -1.30 21.74
C GLN A 832 -31.91 -2.13 20.51
N VAL A 833 -32.88 -2.30 19.61
CA VAL A 833 -32.77 -3.20 18.45
C VAL A 833 -31.84 -2.65 17.41
N PHE A 834 -31.77 -1.33 17.23
CA PHE A 834 -30.92 -0.67 16.23
C PHE A 834 -29.83 0.15 16.90
N SER A 835 -28.60 -0.01 16.46
CA SER A 835 -27.47 0.82 16.85
C SER A 835 -26.70 1.32 15.62
N PHE A 836 -26.28 2.57 15.68
CA PHE A 836 -25.51 3.25 14.66
C PHE A 836 -24.27 3.88 15.28
N ASN A 837 -23.15 3.77 14.55
CA ASN A 837 -21.92 4.46 14.92
C ASN A 837 -21.15 4.89 13.67
N ALA A 838 -20.84 6.16 13.58
CA ALA A 838 -19.98 6.72 12.58
C ALA A 838 -19.00 7.69 13.22
N GLU A 839 -17.72 7.43 13.05
CA GLU A 839 -16.63 8.34 13.41
C GLU A 839 -15.96 8.77 12.13
N LEU A 840 -16.13 10.02 11.73
CA LEU A 840 -15.68 10.58 10.47
C LEU A 840 -14.56 11.59 10.74
N PRO A 841 -13.27 11.21 10.68
CA PRO A 841 -12.18 12.17 10.66
C PRO A 841 -12.15 12.86 9.28
N PHE A 842 -12.09 14.17 9.26
CA PHE A 842 -11.94 14.98 8.04
C PHE A 842 -10.53 15.53 7.92
#